data_29b95fc96ea7e8d42ec08bfb4cccaa2a
#
_entry.id   29b95fc96ea7e8d42ec08bfb4cccaa2a
#
_cell.length_a   1.000
_cell.length_b   1.000
_cell.length_c   1.000
_cell.angle_alpha   90.00
_cell.angle_beta   90.00
_cell.angle_gamma   90.00
#
_symmetry.space_group_name_H-M   'P 1'
#
loop_
_entity.id
_entity.type
_entity.pdbx_description
1 polymer ?
#
loop_
_entity_poly.entity_id
_entity_poly.type
_entity_poly.pdbx_seq_one_letter_code
_entity_poly.pdbx_strand_id
1 'polypeptide(L)'
;MLRIALAQVNVTVGDLAGNAEIVVEWTRRAAARGARVVVFPEMALTGYPVEDLALRTSFVEASIATLRDVAERLNVEGLGGVAVVVGYLDRKTGLAPRTGVPAGAPLDAAAVLHDGRVVITSAKHHLPNYGVFDEYRYFVPGDTLPVFRVPVDGGEAVDVAVAICEDLWQDGGPVAVCRQAGAPLLVVPNASPYERGKDDVRLELCQRRGREAGAALAYCNLVGGQDELVFDGDSILVSASGELLARGPQFEEALIVADLDLPASAGVSAETSGEAADAGDGTVITIERVALPDIPTMSGAELPGADLAAGPIGPDAVVEAGGPDLGPGSSGPGVVVEAGEGPGPFWPRLDDLAEVYAALVLGTADYVRKNGFRTVILALSGGIDSALTATIAADAIGPENVYVVLMPSRWSSDHSVTDADDLVKRQGVNARTIAIQDIVDAFRAGLGEGFPAVGLPAENLQSRVRGVINMALSNAEGHLVLTTGNKSEIATGYSTLYGDSAGGFGPIKDVLKTLVWDLSRWRNAQAERTGETPPIPPNSITKPPSAELAPGQLDTDSLPEYEVLDALLDDYVEKDMGSAALIAVGHDPALVARVIRLVDLAEYKRRQYPPGPKISPKNFGRDRRLPITDRWRETLPG
;
A
#
# COMPACT_ATOMS: atom_id res chain seq x y z
N MET A 1 -27.47 -12.02 -18.25
CA MET A 1 -26.40 -11.02 -18.01
C MET A 1 -26.42 -10.62 -16.55
N LEU A 2 -25.26 -10.60 -15.88
CA LEU A 2 -25.09 -10.10 -14.51
C LEU A 2 -24.20 -8.86 -14.54
N ARG A 3 -24.69 -7.71 -14.06
CA ARG A 3 -23.88 -6.51 -13.87
C ARG A 3 -23.25 -6.52 -12.49
N ILE A 4 -21.91 -6.47 -12.45
CA ILE A 4 -21.09 -6.44 -11.23
C ILE A 4 -20.32 -5.13 -11.13
N ALA A 5 -20.05 -4.67 -9.92
CA ALA A 5 -19.18 -3.55 -9.63
C ALA A 5 -18.08 -3.96 -8.64
N LEU A 6 -16.84 -3.55 -8.90
CA LEU A 6 -15.72 -3.65 -7.97
C LEU A 6 -15.45 -2.26 -7.39
N ALA A 7 -15.61 -2.10 -6.09
CA ALA A 7 -15.40 -0.84 -5.38
C ALA A 7 -13.97 -0.80 -4.82
N GLN A 8 -13.04 -0.28 -5.60
CA GLN A 8 -11.65 -0.06 -5.21
C GLN A 8 -11.56 1.19 -4.35
N VAL A 9 -11.48 1.03 -3.04
CA VAL A 9 -11.65 2.11 -2.06
C VAL A 9 -10.45 2.25 -1.14
N ASN A 10 -10.25 3.48 -0.62
CA ASN A 10 -9.24 3.81 0.38
C ASN A 10 -9.91 3.90 1.76
N VAL A 11 -9.62 2.94 2.62
CA VAL A 11 -10.19 2.85 3.98
C VAL A 11 -9.12 3.10 5.04
N THR A 12 -9.54 3.42 6.27
CA THR A 12 -8.65 3.69 7.39
C THR A 12 -8.82 2.63 8.47
N VAL A 13 -7.72 2.04 8.94
CA VAL A 13 -7.77 1.04 10.02
C VAL A 13 -8.39 1.66 11.28
N GLY A 14 -9.43 0.98 11.79
CA GLY A 14 -10.13 1.36 13.01
C GLY A 14 -11.22 2.43 12.86
N ASP A 15 -11.34 3.07 11.71
CA ASP A 15 -12.42 4.03 11.43
C ASP A 15 -13.69 3.32 10.93
N LEU A 16 -14.32 2.53 11.80
CA LEU A 16 -15.50 1.76 11.44
C LEU A 16 -16.64 2.63 10.89
N ALA A 17 -16.82 3.83 11.45
CA ALA A 17 -17.88 4.75 11.01
C ALA A 17 -17.60 5.33 9.62
N GLY A 18 -16.38 5.84 9.39
CA GLY A 18 -15.99 6.38 8.08
C GLY A 18 -15.98 5.31 7.00
N ASN A 19 -15.46 4.12 7.30
CA ASN A 19 -15.45 3.00 6.36
C ASN A 19 -16.88 2.51 6.03
N ALA A 20 -17.81 2.53 7.00
CA ALA A 20 -19.23 2.23 6.77
C ALA A 20 -19.89 3.23 5.80
N GLU A 21 -19.57 4.54 5.94
CA GLU A 21 -20.03 5.57 4.99
C GLU A 21 -19.51 5.29 3.56
N ILE A 22 -18.25 4.91 3.43
CA ILE A 22 -17.64 4.51 2.15
C ILE A 22 -18.43 3.34 1.54
N VAL A 23 -18.69 2.28 2.31
CA VAL A 23 -19.44 1.10 1.82
C VAL A 23 -20.83 1.50 1.32
N VAL A 24 -21.57 2.30 2.07
CA VAL A 24 -22.91 2.74 1.69
C VAL A 24 -22.87 3.63 0.45
N GLU A 25 -21.98 4.61 0.42
CA GLU A 25 -21.88 5.56 -0.70
C GLU A 25 -21.48 4.87 -2.01
N TRP A 26 -20.46 4.00 -1.96
CA TRP A 26 -20.02 3.29 -3.16
C TRP A 26 -21.05 2.25 -3.64
N THR A 27 -21.82 1.63 -2.73
CA THR A 27 -22.97 0.80 -3.08
C THR A 27 -24.04 1.63 -3.80
N ARG A 28 -24.32 2.85 -3.32
CA ARG A 28 -25.27 3.76 -3.98
C ARG A 28 -24.83 4.11 -5.40
N ARG A 29 -23.53 4.42 -5.60
CA ARG A 29 -22.97 4.69 -6.93
C ARG A 29 -23.08 3.48 -7.87
N ALA A 30 -22.82 2.28 -7.35
CA ALA A 30 -22.95 1.03 -8.12
C ALA A 30 -24.41 0.73 -8.49
N ALA A 31 -25.34 0.87 -7.53
CA ALA A 31 -26.77 0.70 -7.75
C ALA A 31 -27.32 1.68 -8.80
N ALA A 32 -26.89 2.95 -8.77
CA ALA A 32 -27.26 3.95 -9.77
C ALA A 32 -26.83 3.56 -11.20
N ARG A 33 -25.87 2.65 -11.33
CA ARG A 33 -25.38 2.07 -12.60
C ARG A 33 -25.98 0.68 -12.88
N GLY A 34 -26.93 0.26 -12.08
CA GLY A 34 -27.65 -1.01 -12.25
C GLY A 34 -26.86 -2.25 -11.81
N ALA A 35 -25.80 -2.10 -11.02
CA ALA A 35 -25.07 -3.24 -10.48
C ALA A 35 -25.97 -4.08 -9.56
N ARG A 36 -25.96 -5.39 -9.75
CA ARG A 36 -26.67 -6.37 -8.92
C ARG A 36 -25.76 -6.95 -7.83
N VAL A 37 -24.46 -6.92 -8.06
CA VAL A 37 -23.42 -7.35 -7.10
C VAL A 37 -22.38 -6.25 -7.00
N VAL A 38 -22.01 -5.89 -5.77
CA VAL A 38 -20.91 -4.96 -5.47
C VAL A 38 -19.90 -5.68 -4.58
N VAL A 39 -18.62 -5.63 -4.95
CA VAL A 39 -17.54 -6.27 -4.19
C VAL A 39 -16.63 -5.19 -3.64
N PHE A 40 -16.44 -5.20 -2.34
CA PHE A 40 -15.47 -4.38 -1.61
C PHE A 40 -14.21 -5.19 -1.28
N PRO A 41 -13.08 -4.52 -1.01
CA PRO A 41 -11.85 -5.19 -0.63
C PRO A 41 -11.94 -5.99 0.68
N GLU A 42 -10.93 -6.82 0.90
CA GLU A 42 -10.65 -7.50 2.17
C GLU A 42 -10.57 -6.48 3.30
N MET A 43 -11.23 -6.79 4.42
CA MET A 43 -11.32 -5.93 5.61
C MET A 43 -11.71 -4.47 5.31
N ALA A 44 -12.47 -4.20 4.25
CA ALA A 44 -12.88 -2.85 3.90
C ALA A 44 -13.58 -2.11 5.05
N LEU A 45 -14.31 -2.82 5.90
CA LEU A 45 -15.02 -2.21 7.03
C LEU A 45 -14.09 -1.84 8.20
N THR A 46 -13.04 -2.61 8.44
CA THR A 46 -12.10 -2.41 9.55
C THR A 46 -10.80 -1.74 9.16
N GLY A 47 -10.49 -1.71 7.85
CA GLY A 47 -9.16 -1.43 7.32
C GLY A 47 -8.21 -2.63 7.47
N TYR A 48 -7.14 -2.68 6.67
CA TYR A 48 -6.11 -3.72 6.68
C TYR A 48 -4.71 -3.09 6.66
N PRO A 49 -3.72 -3.63 7.42
CA PRO A 49 -3.83 -4.72 8.38
C PRO A 49 -4.29 -4.24 9.78
N VAL A 50 -5.16 -5.01 10.41
CA VAL A 50 -5.69 -4.67 11.75
C VAL A 50 -4.75 -4.98 12.90
N GLU A 51 -3.69 -5.76 12.67
CA GLU A 51 -2.67 -6.11 13.66
C GLU A 51 -3.27 -6.60 15.00
N ASP A 52 -2.68 -6.19 16.13
CA ASP A 52 -3.16 -6.56 17.47
C ASP A 52 -4.56 -6.02 17.83
N LEU A 53 -5.18 -5.17 16.97
CA LEU A 53 -6.60 -4.82 17.14
C LEU A 53 -7.50 -6.04 16.99
N ALA A 54 -7.14 -7.02 16.15
CA ALA A 54 -7.86 -8.28 16.00
C ALA A 54 -7.99 -9.06 17.32
N LEU A 55 -7.05 -8.91 18.24
CA LEU A 55 -7.05 -9.58 19.54
C LEU A 55 -7.92 -8.87 20.58
N ARG A 56 -8.47 -7.69 20.26
CA ARG A 56 -9.35 -6.92 21.14
C ARG A 56 -10.81 -7.32 20.90
N THR A 57 -11.40 -8.04 21.83
CA THR A 57 -12.81 -8.46 21.74
C THR A 57 -13.76 -7.29 21.43
N SER A 58 -13.53 -6.11 22.04
CA SER A 58 -14.34 -4.93 21.78
C SER A 58 -14.28 -4.44 20.34
N PHE A 59 -13.12 -4.57 19.66
CA PHE A 59 -12.97 -4.18 18.26
C PHE A 59 -13.66 -5.18 17.33
N VAL A 60 -13.52 -6.49 17.60
CA VAL A 60 -14.23 -7.54 16.86
C VAL A 60 -15.75 -7.37 16.98
N GLU A 61 -16.28 -7.17 18.20
CA GLU A 61 -17.71 -6.93 18.42
C GLU A 61 -18.20 -5.65 17.71
N ALA A 62 -17.39 -4.59 17.74
CA ALA A 62 -17.73 -3.36 17.04
C ALA A 62 -17.79 -3.57 15.52
N SER A 63 -16.85 -4.32 14.93
CA SER A 63 -16.87 -4.70 13.51
C SER A 63 -18.16 -5.44 13.14
N ILE A 64 -18.52 -6.47 13.92
CA ILE A 64 -19.74 -7.26 13.71
C ILE A 64 -21.01 -6.40 13.84
N ALA A 65 -21.04 -5.49 14.82
CA ALA A 65 -22.18 -4.57 14.99
C ALA A 65 -22.30 -3.60 13.81
N THR A 66 -21.19 -2.96 13.41
CA THR A 66 -21.15 -2.04 12.26
C THR A 66 -21.57 -2.73 10.96
N LEU A 67 -21.18 -4.00 10.75
CA LEU A 67 -21.62 -4.77 9.59
C LEU A 67 -23.16 -4.90 9.52
N ARG A 68 -23.79 -5.16 10.67
CA ARG A 68 -25.27 -5.26 10.75
C ARG A 68 -25.94 -3.92 10.53
N ASP A 69 -25.39 -2.86 11.11
CA ASP A 69 -25.89 -1.49 10.92
C ASP A 69 -25.79 -1.08 9.42
N VAL A 70 -24.69 -1.41 8.75
CA VAL A 70 -24.55 -1.19 7.29
C VAL A 70 -25.62 -1.95 6.51
N ALA A 71 -25.85 -3.23 6.83
CA ALA A 71 -26.88 -4.02 6.15
C ALA A 71 -28.28 -3.39 6.29
N GLU A 72 -28.68 -3.01 7.52
CA GLU A 72 -29.95 -2.35 7.80
C GLU A 72 -30.05 -1.00 7.06
N ARG A 73 -28.99 -0.21 7.09
CA ARG A 73 -28.92 1.09 6.44
C ARG A 73 -29.07 0.98 4.92
N LEU A 74 -28.39 0.03 4.25
CA LEU A 74 -28.54 -0.21 2.83
C LEU A 74 -30.00 -0.49 2.45
N ASN A 75 -30.72 -1.24 3.27
CA ASN A 75 -32.15 -1.51 3.03
C ASN A 75 -33.02 -0.26 3.21
N VAL A 76 -32.78 0.51 4.29
CA VAL A 76 -33.53 1.76 4.56
C VAL A 76 -33.32 2.77 3.42
N GLU A 77 -32.14 2.80 2.81
CA GLU A 77 -31.82 3.68 1.68
C GLU A 77 -32.29 3.15 0.33
N GLY A 78 -33.02 2.02 0.28
CA GLY A 78 -33.54 1.43 -0.96
C GLY A 78 -32.51 0.64 -1.77
N LEU A 79 -31.36 0.32 -1.18
CA LEU A 79 -30.27 -0.43 -1.78
C LEU A 79 -30.31 -1.93 -1.44
N GLY A 80 -31.33 -2.39 -0.72
CA GLY A 80 -31.46 -3.75 -0.23
C GLY A 80 -31.51 -4.84 -1.32
N GLY A 81 -31.83 -4.50 -2.57
CA GLY A 81 -31.81 -5.41 -3.71
C GLY A 81 -30.42 -5.65 -4.33
N VAL A 82 -29.38 -4.94 -3.87
CA VAL A 82 -27.99 -5.15 -4.30
C VAL A 82 -27.33 -6.14 -3.35
N ALA A 83 -26.68 -7.17 -3.89
CA ALA A 83 -25.83 -8.07 -3.12
C ALA A 83 -24.47 -7.40 -2.88
N VAL A 84 -24.16 -7.05 -1.62
CA VAL A 84 -22.92 -6.38 -1.25
C VAL A 84 -21.98 -7.37 -0.58
N VAL A 85 -20.81 -7.61 -1.18
CA VAL A 85 -19.75 -8.43 -0.62
C VAL A 85 -18.72 -7.50 0.03
N VAL A 86 -18.56 -7.57 1.36
CA VAL A 86 -17.70 -6.66 2.11
C VAL A 86 -16.80 -7.40 3.08
N GLY A 87 -15.49 -7.08 3.07
CA GLY A 87 -14.51 -7.61 4.01
C GLY A 87 -14.65 -6.96 5.39
N TYR A 88 -14.57 -7.77 6.46
CA TYR A 88 -14.70 -7.33 7.85
C TYR A 88 -13.97 -8.28 8.81
N LEU A 89 -13.87 -7.89 10.07
CA LEU A 89 -13.31 -8.72 11.14
C LEU A 89 -14.43 -9.45 11.89
N ASP A 90 -14.36 -10.79 11.91
CA ASP A 90 -15.31 -11.66 12.60
C ASP A 90 -14.62 -12.52 13.67
N ARG A 91 -15.31 -13.48 14.22
CA ARG A 91 -14.76 -14.50 15.14
C ARG A 91 -15.43 -15.86 14.97
N LYS A 92 -14.67 -16.92 15.14
CA LYS A 92 -15.19 -18.29 15.19
C LYS A 92 -15.75 -18.58 16.58
N THR A 93 -17.05 -18.82 16.66
CA THR A 93 -17.72 -19.19 17.91
C THR A 93 -17.52 -20.65 18.26
N GLY A 94 -17.56 -20.98 19.57
CA GLY A 94 -17.49 -22.38 20.03
C GLY A 94 -16.09 -23.00 20.11
N LEU A 95 -15.02 -22.29 19.74
CA LEU A 95 -13.65 -22.73 19.94
C LEU A 95 -13.24 -22.53 21.40
N ALA A 96 -12.81 -23.61 22.04
CA ALA A 96 -12.22 -23.52 23.38
C ALA A 96 -10.84 -22.83 23.31
N PRO A 97 -10.53 -21.91 24.23
CA PRO A 97 -9.19 -21.34 24.32
C PRO A 97 -8.13 -22.42 24.49
N ARG A 98 -7.11 -22.38 23.66
CA ARG A 98 -5.95 -23.29 23.74
C ARG A 98 -4.68 -22.59 23.28
N THR A 99 -3.53 -23.08 23.76
CA THR A 99 -2.22 -22.57 23.30
C THR A 99 -2.09 -22.73 21.78
N GLY A 100 -1.60 -21.71 21.11
CA GLY A 100 -1.41 -21.66 19.66
C GLY A 100 -2.64 -21.26 18.85
N VAL A 101 -3.77 -20.93 19.51
CA VAL A 101 -4.93 -20.31 18.86
C VAL A 101 -5.06 -18.88 19.35
N PRO A 102 -5.20 -17.88 18.47
CA PRO A 102 -5.39 -16.50 18.86
C PRO A 102 -6.58 -16.33 19.81
N ALA A 103 -6.43 -15.43 20.79
CA ALA A 103 -7.48 -15.18 21.78
C ALA A 103 -8.76 -14.65 21.11
N GLY A 104 -9.91 -15.25 21.43
CA GLY A 104 -11.19 -14.89 20.81
C GLY A 104 -11.42 -15.48 19.41
N ALA A 105 -10.45 -16.23 18.85
CA ALA A 105 -10.50 -16.84 17.52
C ALA A 105 -10.98 -15.89 16.41
N PRO A 106 -10.31 -14.75 16.19
CA PRO A 106 -10.70 -13.81 15.15
C PRO A 106 -10.60 -14.43 13.76
N LEU A 107 -11.43 -13.94 12.85
CA LEU A 107 -11.47 -14.34 11.45
C LEU A 107 -11.27 -13.12 10.57
N ASP A 108 -10.40 -13.23 9.58
CA ASP A 108 -10.44 -12.42 8.39
C ASP A 108 -11.60 -12.92 7.55
N ALA A 109 -12.64 -12.11 7.39
CA ALA A 109 -13.90 -12.56 6.86
C ALA A 109 -14.49 -11.61 5.80
N ALA A 110 -15.35 -12.17 4.95
CA ALA A 110 -16.22 -11.42 4.06
C ALA A 110 -17.68 -11.82 4.29
N ALA A 111 -18.58 -10.84 4.20
CA ALA A 111 -20.01 -11.03 4.35
C ALA A 111 -20.74 -10.65 3.08
N VAL A 112 -21.84 -11.35 2.77
CA VAL A 112 -22.82 -10.96 1.75
C VAL A 112 -23.98 -10.29 2.45
N LEU A 113 -24.21 -9.01 2.15
CA LEU A 113 -25.34 -8.23 2.65
C LEU A 113 -26.42 -8.15 1.58
N HIS A 114 -27.66 -8.43 1.97
CA HIS A 114 -28.83 -8.32 1.09
C HIS A 114 -30.10 -8.21 1.93
N ASP A 115 -31.09 -7.46 1.49
CA ASP A 115 -32.40 -7.34 2.17
C ASP A 115 -32.27 -6.92 3.66
N GLY A 116 -31.36 -6.00 3.95
CA GLY A 116 -31.15 -5.48 5.31
C GLY A 116 -30.48 -6.44 6.29
N ARG A 117 -29.85 -7.51 5.82
CA ARG A 117 -29.26 -8.54 6.69
C ARG A 117 -27.97 -9.10 6.13
N VAL A 118 -27.18 -9.68 7.01
CA VAL A 118 -26.05 -10.54 6.66
C VAL A 118 -26.63 -11.89 6.25
N VAL A 119 -26.45 -12.28 4.98
CA VAL A 119 -27.07 -13.49 4.41
C VAL A 119 -26.17 -14.72 4.61
N ILE A 120 -24.87 -14.56 4.31
CA ILE A 120 -23.87 -15.61 4.44
C ILE A 120 -22.50 -14.96 4.65
N THR A 121 -21.59 -15.69 5.31
CA THR A 121 -20.22 -15.21 5.59
C THR A 121 -19.18 -16.22 5.09
N SER A 122 -18.00 -15.72 4.71
CA SER A 122 -16.79 -16.48 4.42
C SER A 122 -15.71 -16.10 5.40
N ALA A 123 -14.79 -17.04 5.68
CA ALA A 123 -13.56 -16.73 6.36
C ALA A 123 -12.37 -17.18 5.51
N LYS A 124 -11.32 -16.39 5.47
CA LYS A 124 -10.08 -16.67 4.76
C LYS A 124 -9.51 -18.03 5.14
N HIS A 125 -9.28 -18.87 4.16
CA HIS A 125 -8.80 -20.24 4.38
C HIS A 125 -7.28 -20.29 4.50
N HIS A 126 -6.58 -19.69 3.56
CA HIS A 126 -5.13 -19.59 3.57
C HIS A 126 -4.69 -18.30 4.26
N LEU A 127 -3.92 -18.42 5.34
CA LEU A 127 -3.41 -17.29 6.10
C LEU A 127 -1.93 -17.07 5.74
N PRO A 128 -1.53 -15.95 5.12
CA PRO A 128 -0.14 -15.70 4.78
C PRO A 128 0.72 -15.46 6.03
N ASN A 129 1.92 -16.04 6.04
CA ASN A 129 2.89 -15.90 7.13
C ASN A 129 4.31 -15.77 6.56
N TYR A 130 4.49 -14.84 5.65
CA TYR A 130 5.75 -14.53 4.96
C TYR A 130 5.79 -13.03 4.63
N GLY A 131 7.01 -12.47 4.40
CA GLY A 131 7.19 -11.06 4.11
C GLY A 131 6.59 -10.18 5.19
N VAL A 132 5.67 -9.30 4.79
CA VAL A 132 4.97 -8.39 5.71
C VAL A 132 3.81 -9.05 6.48
N PHE A 133 3.43 -10.26 6.10
CA PHE A 133 2.27 -10.95 6.67
C PHE A 133 2.64 -11.79 7.88
N ASP A 134 1.77 -11.77 8.89
CA ASP A 134 1.88 -12.55 10.14
C ASP A 134 0.46 -12.95 10.61
N GLU A 135 -0.36 -13.47 9.67
CA GLU A 135 -1.80 -13.66 9.92
C GLU A 135 -2.10 -14.83 10.85
N TYR A 136 -1.26 -15.86 10.91
CA TYR A 136 -1.41 -16.93 11.90
C TYR A 136 -1.32 -16.44 13.35
N ARG A 137 -0.74 -15.28 13.57
CA ARG A 137 -0.71 -14.63 14.90
C ARG A 137 -2.08 -14.10 15.31
N TYR A 138 -2.91 -13.71 14.35
CA TYR A 138 -4.16 -12.99 14.60
C TYR A 138 -5.39 -13.83 14.33
N PHE A 139 -5.39 -14.64 13.27
CA PHE A 139 -6.57 -15.29 12.73
C PHE A 139 -6.55 -16.81 12.85
N VAL A 140 -7.73 -17.40 12.77
CA VAL A 140 -7.91 -18.83 12.56
C VAL A 140 -8.45 -19.06 11.15
N PRO A 141 -8.04 -20.14 10.44
CA PRO A 141 -8.47 -20.40 9.08
C PRO A 141 -9.96 -20.73 8.99
N GLY A 142 -10.56 -20.34 7.86
CA GLY A 142 -11.91 -20.73 7.45
C GLY A 142 -11.96 -22.15 6.91
N ASP A 143 -13.17 -22.73 6.91
CA ASP A 143 -13.45 -24.08 6.44
C ASP A 143 -14.73 -24.17 5.60
N THR A 144 -15.18 -23.03 5.07
CA THR A 144 -16.45 -22.90 4.33
C THR A 144 -16.24 -22.12 3.03
N LEU A 145 -16.81 -22.59 1.91
CA LEU A 145 -17.00 -21.82 0.68
C LEU A 145 -18.45 -21.38 0.60
N PRO A 146 -18.78 -20.10 0.82
CA PRO A 146 -20.12 -19.58 0.60
C PRO A 146 -20.38 -19.41 -0.89
N VAL A 147 -21.59 -19.79 -1.30
CA VAL A 147 -22.14 -19.57 -2.64
C VAL A 147 -23.51 -18.92 -2.50
N PHE A 148 -23.67 -17.72 -3.03
CA PHE A 148 -24.96 -17.05 -3.04
C PHE A 148 -25.52 -16.97 -4.46
N ARG A 149 -26.82 -17.19 -4.59
CA ARG A 149 -27.52 -17.20 -5.88
C ARG A 149 -28.21 -15.87 -6.13
N VAL A 150 -27.77 -15.17 -7.16
CA VAL A 150 -28.29 -13.86 -7.57
C VAL A 150 -29.33 -14.04 -8.67
N PRO A 151 -30.57 -13.56 -8.51
CA PRO A 151 -31.54 -13.48 -9.60
C PRO A 151 -31.02 -12.56 -10.70
N VAL A 152 -31.23 -12.96 -11.97
CA VAL A 152 -30.95 -12.13 -13.14
C VAL A 152 -32.21 -12.05 -14.03
N ASP A 153 -32.17 -11.15 -15.02
CA ASP A 153 -33.30 -10.96 -15.90
C ASP A 153 -33.73 -12.26 -16.61
N GLY A 154 -35.04 -12.40 -16.87
CA GLY A 154 -35.61 -13.58 -17.53
C GLY A 154 -35.95 -14.74 -16.59
N GLY A 155 -35.85 -14.57 -15.27
CA GLY A 155 -36.17 -15.60 -14.27
C GLY A 155 -35.09 -16.65 -14.11
N GLU A 156 -33.89 -16.39 -14.62
CA GLU A 156 -32.68 -17.15 -14.41
C GLU A 156 -31.96 -16.68 -13.12
N ALA A 157 -30.92 -17.40 -12.70
CA ALA A 157 -30.08 -17.01 -11.57
C ALA A 157 -28.64 -17.45 -11.79
N VAL A 158 -27.71 -16.76 -11.16
CA VAL A 158 -26.26 -17.01 -11.23
C VAL A 158 -25.70 -17.27 -9.83
N ASP A 159 -24.97 -18.36 -9.67
CA ASP A 159 -24.26 -18.67 -8.43
C ASP A 159 -22.93 -17.94 -8.37
N VAL A 160 -22.65 -17.29 -7.24
CA VAL A 160 -21.45 -16.52 -6.97
C VAL A 160 -20.76 -17.08 -5.75
N ALA A 161 -19.51 -17.52 -5.88
CA ALA A 161 -18.68 -17.99 -4.77
C ALA A 161 -17.80 -16.85 -4.25
N VAL A 162 -17.41 -16.92 -2.96
CA VAL A 162 -16.52 -15.93 -2.33
C VAL A 162 -15.26 -16.62 -1.80
N ALA A 163 -14.09 -16.11 -2.17
CA ALA A 163 -12.79 -16.42 -1.58
C ALA A 163 -12.11 -15.11 -1.13
N ILE A 164 -11.04 -15.17 -0.34
CA ILE A 164 -10.42 -13.97 0.21
C ILE A 164 -8.90 -13.99 -0.05
N CYS A 165 -8.42 -13.04 -0.80
CA CYS A 165 -7.02 -12.64 -1.00
C CYS A 165 -6.04 -13.83 -1.18
N GLU A 166 -5.37 -14.27 -0.11
CA GLU A 166 -4.36 -15.35 -0.13
C GLU A 166 -4.91 -16.69 -0.65
N ASP A 167 -6.23 -16.87 -0.61
CA ASP A 167 -6.89 -18.05 -1.19
C ASP A 167 -6.61 -18.21 -2.70
N LEU A 168 -6.23 -17.13 -3.39
CA LEU A 168 -5.77 -17.19 -4.77
C LEU A 168 -4.29 -17.57 -4.92
N TRP A 169 -3.44 -17.22 -3.95
CA TRP A 169 -1.98 -17.37 -4.10
C TRP A 169 -1.53 -18.80 -3.87
N GLN A 170 -2.22 -19.53 -3.00
CA GLN A 170 -1.90 -20.93 -2.71
C GLN A 170 -2.72 -21.89 -3.58
N ASP A 171 -2.18 -23.08 -3.85
CA ASP A 171 -2.85 -24.12 -4.62
C ASP A 171 -3.89 -24.84 -3.76
N GLY A 172 -4.99 -25.26 -4.35
CA GLY A 172 -6.10 -25.88 -3.63
C GLY A 172 -7.05 -24.86 -2.99
N GLY A 173 -7.61 -25.20 -1.83
CA GLY A 173 -8.48 -24.34 -1.05
C GLY A 173 -9.78 -23.93 -1.75
N PRO A 174 -10.31 -22.72 -1.46
CA PRO A 174 -11.56 -22.21 -2.02
C PRO A 174 -11.63 -22.19 -3.55
N VAL A 175 -10.51 -21.98 -4.25
CA VAL A 175 -10.47 -21.98 -5.72
C VAL A 175 -10.79 -23.35 -6.30
N ALA A 176 -10.17 -24.42 -5.77
CA ALA A 176 -10.43 -25.78 -6.19
C ALA A 176 -11.87 -26.21 -5.88
N VAL A 177 -12.39 -25.79 -4.71
CA VAL A 177 -13.76 -26.09 -4.28
C VAL A 177 -14.79 -25.28 -5.11
N CYS A 178 -14.47 -24.07 -5.57
CA CYS A 178 -15.33 -23.30 -6.47
C CYS A 178 -15.67 -24.08 -7.75
N ARG A 179 -14.69 -24.78 -8.34
CA ARG A 179 -14.93 -25.67 -9.49
C ARG A 179 -15.90 -26.80 -9.15
N GLN A 180 -15.74 -27.43 -7.98
CA GLN A 180 -16.63 -28.51 -7.53
C GLN A 180 -18.04 -27.99 -7.27
N ALA A 181 -18.15 -26.79 -6.71
CA ALA A 181 -19.41 -26.09 -6.51
C ALA A 181 -20.11 -25.70 -7.82
N GLY A 182 -19.39 -25.58 -8.93
CA GLY A 182 -19.92 -25.20 -10.23
C GLY A 182 -20.42 -23.74 -10.27
N ALA A 183 -19.89 -22.86 -9.42
CA ALA A 183 -20.24 -21.45 -9.44
C ALA A 183 -19.55 -20.76 -10.63
N PRO A 184 -20.30 -20.08 -11.53
CA PRO A 184 -19.72 -19.46 -12.73
C PRO A 184 -18.99 -18.13 -12.44
N LEU A 185 -19.09 -17.58 -11.23
CA LEU A 185 -18.38 -16.39 -10.79
C LEU A 185 -17.74 -16.63 -9.43
N LEU A 186 -16.46 -16.30 -9.32
CA LEU A 186 -15.69 -16.23 -8.07
C LEU A 186 -15.34 -14.77 -7.80
N VAL A 187 -15.87 -14.21 -6.72
CA VAL A 187 -15.50 -12.85 -6.26
C VAL A 187 -14.47 -12.94 -5.14
N VAL A 188 -13.48 -12.07 -5.19
CA VAL A 188 -12.33 -12.12 -4.29
C VAL A 188 -12.00 -10.73 -3.75
N PRO A 189 -12.48 -10.40 -2.53
CA PRO A 189 -11.98 -9.29 -1.74
C PRO A 189 -10.48 -9.42 -1.46
N ASN A 190 -9.70 -8.35 -1.67
CA ASN A 190 -8.25 -8.35 -1.50
C ASN A 190 -7.73 -7.10 -0.82
N ALA A 191 -6.64 -7.26 -0.06
CA ALA A 191 -5.78 -6.22 0.45
C ALA A 191 -4.32 -6.60 0.17
N SER A 192 -4.00 -6.80 -1.12
CA SER A 192 -2.67 -7.19 -1.56
C SER A 192 -1.78 -5.96 -1.71
N PRO A 193 -0.70 -5.82 -0.90
CA PRO A 193 0.17 -4.66 -0.95
C PRO A 193 0.94 -4.56 -2.26
N TYR A 194 1.22 -3.34 -2.65
CA TYR A 194 2.09 -3.00 -3.77
C TYR A 194 3.53 -3.46 -3.52
N GLU A 195 4.13 -3.98 -4.55
CA GLU A 195 5.56 -4.20 -4.73
C GLU A 195 5.88 -3.94 -6.21
N ARG A 196 7.02 -3.34 -6.50
CA ARG A 196 7.47 -3.06 -7.87
C ARG A 196 7.44 -4.32 -8.74
N GLY A 197 6.68 -4.30 -9.83
CA GLY A 197 6.51 -5.41 -10.78
C GLY A 197 5.56 -6.54 -10.33
N LYS A 198 4.85 -6.38 -9.21
CA LYS A 198 3.91 -7.40 -8.71
C LYS A 198 2.60 -7.46 -9.48
N ASP A 199 2.24 -6.40 -10.13
CA ASP A 199 1.00 -6.25 -10.88
C ASP A 199 0.90 -7.20 -12.09
N ASP A 200 2.00 -7.45 -12.81
CA ASP A 200 2.06 -8.46 -13.87
C ASP A 200 1.85 -9.86 -13.29
N VAL A 201 2.49 -10.17 -12.17
CA VAL A 201 2.31 -11.45 -11.44
C VAL A 201 0.86 -11.63 -11.00
N ARG A 202 0.20 -10.55 -10.55
CA ARG A 202 -1.20 -10.56 -10.10
C ARG A 202 -2.17 -10.84 -11.26
N LEU A 203 -1.95 -10.25 -12.43
CA LEU A 203 -2.76 -10.53 -13.61
C LEU A 203 -2.63 -12.00 -14.04
N GLU A 204 -1.39 -12.52 -14.14
CA GLU A 204 -1.16 -13.94 -14.46
C GLU A 204 -1.81 -14.88 -13.44
N LEU A 205 -1.77 -14.53 -12.17
CA LEU A 205 -2.44 -15.26 -11.10
C LEU A 205 -3.95 -15.31 -11.32
N CYS A 206 -4.60 -14.17 -11.52
CA CYS A 206 -6.05 -14.09 -11.75
C CYS A 206 -6.47 -14.91 -12.98
N GLN A 207 -5.72 -14.83 -14.07
CA GLN A 207 -5.96 -15.61 -15.29
C GLN A 207 -5.84 -17.12 -15.05
N ARG A 208 -4.81 -17.55 -14.31
CA ARG A 208 -4.59 -18.96 -13.94
C ARG A 208 -5.73 -19.47 -13.05
N ARG A 209 -6.08 -18.72 -12.02
CA ARG A 209 -7.12 -19.10 -11.04
C ARG A 209 -8.53 -19.09 -11.62
N GLY A 210 -8.85 -18.17 -12.55
CA GLY A 210 -10.10 -18.21 -13.30
C GLY A 210 -10.26 -19.51 -14.10
N ARG A 211 -9.20 -19.93 -14.81
CA ARG A 211 -9.18 -21.23 -15.52
C ARG A 211 -9.27 -22.42 -14.57
N GLU A 212 -8.59 -22.39 -13.45
CA GLU A 212 -8.61 -23.45 -12.44
C GLU A 212 -10.00 -23.58 -11.79
N ALA A 213 -10.59 -22.47 -11.36
CA ALA A 213 -11.96 -22.44 -10.83
C ALA A 213 -13.01 -22.81 -11.88
N GLY A 214 -12.72 -22.64 -13.18
CA GLY A 214 -13.69 -22.75 -14.26
C GLY A 214 -14.77 -21.67 -14.17
N ALA A 215 -14.45 -20.52 -13.59
CA ALA A 215 -15.33 -19.41 -13.29
C ALA A 215 -14.71 -18.08 -13.76
N ALA A 216 -15.54 -17.11 -14.11
CA ALA A 216 -15.09 -15.73 -14.16
C ALA A 216 -14.59 -15.33 -12.76
N LEU A 217 -13.50 -14.52 -12.69
CA LEU A 217 -12.90 -14.12 -11.42
C LEU A 217 -12.87 -12.60 -11.31
N ALA A 218 -13.43 -12.09 -10.22
CA ALA A 218 -13.51 -10.66 -9.90
C ALA A 218 -12.63 -10.36 -8.68
N TYR A 219 -11.44 -9.85 -8.94
CA TYR A 219 -10.42 -9.47 -7.96
C TYR A 219 -10.60 -7.99 -7.59
N CYS A 220 -11.09 -7.70 -6.39
CA CYS A 220 -11.28 -6.34 -5.88
C CYS A 220 -10.22 -6.01 -4.84
N ASN A 221 -9.30 -5.10 -5.15
CA ASN A 221 -8.17 -4.75 -4.27
C ASN A 221 -8.36 -3.42 -3.56
N LEU A 222 -7.76 -3.29 -2.37
CA LEU A 222 -7.61 -2.00 -1.68
C LEU A 222 -6.75 -1.02 -2.49
N VAL A 223 -6.99 0.27 -2.27
CA VAL A 223 -6.09 1.35 -2.66
C VAL A 223 -5.79 2.21 -1.43
N GLY A 224 -4.61 2.82 -1.36
CA GLY A 224 -4.23 3.72 -0.26
C GLY A 224 -2.98 3.30 0.49
N GLY A 225 -2.53 4.13 1.42
CA GLY A 225 -1.42 3.86 2.32
C GLY A 225 -1.91 3.51 3.73
N GLN A 226 -1.26 2.54 4.36
CA GLN A 226 -1.46 2.20 5.76
C GLN A 226 -0.13 1.81 6.40
N ASP A 227 0.36 2.67 7.31
CA ASP A 227 1.69 2.55 7.91
C ASP A 227 2.80 2.46 6.83
N GLU A 228 3.50 1.32 6.73
CA GLU A 228 4.52 1.08 5.71
C GLU A 228 3.94 0.50 4.41
N LEU A 229 2.69 0.01 4.41
CA LEU A 229 2.10 -0.63 3.26
C LEU A 229 1.41 0.39 2.35
N VAL A 230 1.55 0.16 1.06
CA VAL A 230 0.79 0.87 0.01
C VAL A 230 0.00 -0.17 -0.76
N PHE A 231 -1.25 0.12 -1.03
CA PHE A 231 -2.15 -0.68 -1.85
C PHE A 231 -2.40 0.07 -3.15
N ASP A 232 -2.15 -0.58 -4.25
CA ASP A 232 -2.18 0.03 -5.58
C ASP A 232 -3.54 -0.04 -6.28
N GLY A 233 -4.52 -0.70 -5.69
CA GLY A 233 -5.76 -0.97 -6.38
C GLY A 233 -5.56 -1.98 -7.49
N ASP A 234 -5.60 -1.55 -8.75
CA ASP A 234 -5.40 -2.42 -9.91
C ASP A 234 -6.35 -3.63 -9.89
N SER A 235 -7.61 -3.40 -9.55
CA SER A 235 -8.65 -4.44 -9.51
C SER A 235 -8.87 -5.06 -10.88
N ILE A 236 -9.06 -6.38 -10.93
CA ILE A 236 -9.01 -7.17 -12.16
C ILE A 236 -10.27 -8.02 -12.29
N LEU A 237 -10.81 -8.08 -13.50
CA LEU A 237 -11.88 -9.00 -13.86
C LEU A 237 -11.43 -9.86 -15.05
N VAL A 238 -11.46 -11.19 -14.90
CA VAL A 238 -11.13 -12.13 -15.97
C VAL A 238 -12.26 -13.11 -16.22
N SER A 239 -12.35 -13.62 -17.45
CA SER A 239 -13.29 -14.68 -17.82
C SER A 239 -12.85 -16.06 -17.28
N ALA A 240 -13.73 -17.05 -17.34
CA ALA A 240 -13.40 -18.44 -17.03
C ALA A 240 -12.29 -19.05 -17.95
N SER A 241 -12.03 -18.45 -19.12
CA SER A 241 -10.92 -18.81 -20.01
C SER A 241 -9.62 -18.07 -19.67
N GLY A 242 -9.67 -17.11 -18.73
CA GLY A 242 -8.55 -16.27 -18.35
C GLY A 242 -8.34 -15.05 -19.25
N GLU A 243 -9.35 -14.66 -20.02
CA GLU A 243 -9.32 -13.41 -20.78
C GLU A 243 -9.56 -12.23 -19.85
N LEU A 244 -8.80 -11.16 -20.00
CA LEU A 244 -8.98 -9.93 -19.22
C LEU A 244 -10.26 -9.21 -19.70
N LEU A 245 -11.24 -9.02 -18.82
CA LEU A 245 -12.53 -8.38 -19.10
C LEU A 245 -12.57 -6.92 -18.66
N ALA A 246 -11.91 -6.60 -17.53
CA ALA A 246 -11.78 -5.23 -17.04
C ALA A 246 -10.55 -5.11 -16.12
N ARG A 247 -9.99 -3.90 -16.02
CA ARG A 247 -8.89 -3.57 -15.13
C ARG A 247 -9.03 -2.13 -14.63
N GLY A 248 -8.94 -1.93 -13.31
CA GLY A 248 -9.01 -0.63 -12.68
C GLY A 248 -7.72 0.18 -12.77
N PRO A 249 -7.75 1.47 -12.38
CA PRO A 249 -6.56 2.29 -12.28
C PRO A 249 -5.65 1.85 -11.14
N GLN A 250 -4.38 2.24 -11.22
CA GLN A 250 -3.40 2.09 -10.15
C GLN A 250 -3.38 3.35 -9.28
N PHE A 251 -3.30 3.19 -7.96
CA PHE A 251 -3.17 4.24 -6.94
C PHE A 251 -4.32 5.26 -6.87
N GLU A 252 -5.47 4.92 -7.43
CA GLU A 252 -6.67 5.76 -7.41
C GLU A 252 -7.90 4.98 -6.95
N GLU A 253 -8.83 5.65 -6.26
CA GLU A 253 -10.14 5.06 -5.97
C GLU A 253 -10.97 4.95 -7.25
N ALA A 254 -11.61 3.79 -7.46
CA ALA A 254 -12.38 3.54 -8.67
C ALA A 254 -13.58 2.61 -8.45
N LEU A 255 -14.65 2.84 -9.18
CA LEU A 255 -15.75 1.89 -9.34
C LEU A 255 -15.68 1.26 -10.73
N ILE A 256 -15.28 -0.01 -10.80
CA ILE A 256 -15.14 -0.76 -12.04
C ILE A 256 -16.44 -1.54 -12.26
N VAL A 257 -17.22 -1.18 -13.28
CA VAL A 257 -18.52 -1.78 -13.59
C VAL A 257 -18.41 -2.58 -14.88
N ALA A 258 -18.89 -3.84 -14.86
CA ALA A 258 -18.88 -4.71 -16.02
C ALA A 258 -20.12 -5.59 -16.11
N ASP A 259 -20.53 -5.90 -17.34
CA ASP A 259 -21.58 -6.85 -17.65
C ASP A 259 -21.00 -8.22 -17.99
N LEU A 260 -21.42 -9.26 -17.26
CA LEU A 260 -20.94 -10.62 -17.43
C LEU A 260 -22.03 -11.50 -18.05
N ASP A 261 -21.70 -12.13 -19.17
CA ASP A 261 -22.51 -13.21 -19.74
C ASP A 261 -22.09 -14.54 -19.10
N LEU A 262 -22.81 -14.93 -18.06
CA LEU A 262 -22.50 -16.10 -17.26
C LEU A 262 -23.58 -17.17 -17.46
N PRO A 263 -23.21 -18.47 -17.44
CA PRO A 263 -24.17 -19.55 -17.49
C PRO A 263 -25.11 -19.50 -16.28
N ALA A 264 -26.41 -19.74 -16.55
CA ALA A 264 -27.40 -19.86 -15.48
C ALA A 264 -27.11 -21.09 -14.61
N SER A 265 -27.35 -20.96 -13.30
CA SER A 265 -27.18 -22.04 -12.33
C SER A 265 -28.35 -23.02 -12.44
N ALA A 266 -28.22 -23.99 -13.33
CA ALA A 266 -29.26 -25.01 -13.56
C ALA A 266 -29.02 -26.27 -12.74
N GLY A 267 -30.05 -26.78 -12.09
CA GLY A 267 -30.12 -28.16 -11.56
C GLY A 267 -29.51 -28.37 -10.16
N VAL A 268 -28.90 -27.35 -9.54
CA VAL A 268 -28.43 -27.44 -8.15
C VAL A 268 -29.48 -26.83 -7.23
N SER A 269 -29.78 -27.51 -6.09
CA SER A 269 -30.68 -26.94 -5.07
C SER A 269 -30.16 -25.57 -4.62
N ALA A 270 -31.05 -24.59 -4.54
CA ALA A 270 -30.72 -23.24 -4.10
C ALA A 270 -30.37 -23.16 -2.60
N GLU A 271 -30.70 -24.19 -1.84
CA GLU A 271 -30.42 -24.33 -0.42
C GLU A 271 -29.87 -25.72 -0.15
N THR A 272 -28.55 -25.83 -0.11
CA THR A 272 -27.84 -27.00 0.43
C THR A 272 -26.80 -26.49 1.40
N SER A 273 -26.91 -26.87 2.67
CA SER A 273 -25.85 -26.67 3.65
C SER A 273 -25.14 -27.98 3.89
N GLY A 274 -23.80 -27.95 3.90
CA GLY A 274 -22.98 -29.03 4.40
C GLY A 274 -22.47 -30.03 3.36
N GLU A 275 -22.35 -29.69 2.09
CA GLU A 275 -21.64 -30.50 1.10
C GLU A 275 -20.13 -30.37 1.33
N ALA A 276 -19.50 -31.48 1.78
CA ALA A 276 -18.06 -31.52 2.00
C ALA A 276 -17.32 -31.73 0.66
N ALA A 277 -16.33 -30.89 0.38
CA ALA A 277 -15.51 -30.93 -0.81
C ALA A 277 -14.04 -31.05 -0.44
N ASP A 278 -13.28 -31.83 -1.21
CA ASP A 278 -11.83 -31.92 -1.08
C ASP A 278 -11.20 -30.63 -1.62
N ALA A 279 -10.48 -29.93 -0.76
CA ALA A 279 -9.84 -28.67 -1.11
C ALA A 279 -8.53 -28.85 -1.91
N GLY A 280 -8.03 -30.07 -2.06
CA GLY A 280 -6.81 -30.36 -2.82
C GLY A 280 -5.51 -30.00 -2.12
N ASP A 281 -5.59 -29.37 -0.96
CA ASP A 281 -4.47 -29.00 -0.06
C ASP A 281 -4.35 -29.92 1.16
N GLY A 282 -5.15 -30.98 1.21
CA GLY A 282 -5.26 -31.91 2.33
C GLY A 282 -6.30 -31.51 3.37
N THR A 283 -7.06 -30.45 3.13
CA THR A 283 -8.19 -30.02 3.96
C THR A 283 -9.53 -30.35 3.28
N VAL A 284 -10.61 -30.20 4.04
CA VAL A 284 -11.99 -30.31 3.55
C VAL A 284 -12.70 -29.00 3.79
N ILE A 285 -13.30 -28.45 2.74
CA ILE A 285 -14.10 -27.22 2.80
C ILE A 285 -15.57 -27.60 2.62
N THR A 286 -16.44 -26.97 3.40
CA THR A 286 -17.89 -27.15 3.31
C THR A 286 -18.47 -26.11 2.35
N ILE A 287 -19.21 -26.56 1.35
CA ILE A 287 -19.96 -25.66 0.45
C ILE A 287 -21.30 -25.32 1.12
N GLU A 288 -21.55 -24.05 1.33
CA GLU A 288 -22.82 -23.52 1.82
C GLU A 288 -23.50 -22.66 0.76
N ARG A 289 -24.78 -22.94 0.44
CA ARG A 289 -25.54 -22.25 -0.59
C ARG A 289 -26.72 -21.52 -0.01
N VAL A 290 -26.98 -20.30 -0.51
CA VAL A 290 -28.14 -19.50 -0.17
C VAL A 290 -28.69 -18.82 -1.41
N ALA A 291 -30.02 -18.81 -1.57
CA ALA A 291 -30.68 -18.04 -2.62
C ALA A 291 -31.04 -16.64 -2.11
N LEU A 292 -30.73 -15.62 -2.89
CA LEU A 292 -31.18 -14.27 -2.60
C LEU A 292 -32.59 -14.07 -3.16
N PRO A 293 -33.51 -13.42 -2.42
CA PRO A 293 -34.79 -13.03 -2.95
C PRO A 293 -34.60 -11.98 -4.05
N ASP A 294 -35.47 -12.02 -5.06
CA ASP A 294 -35.52 -10.99 -6.11
C ASP A 294 -36.21 -9.75 -5.57
N ILE A 295 -35.42 -8.79 -5.13
CA ILE A 295 -35.91 -7.50 -4.64
C ILE A 295 -35.61 -6.44 -5.70
N PRO A 296 -36.62 -5.68 -6.14
CA PRO A 296 -36.37 -4.58 -7.06
C PRO A 296 -35.39 -3.57 -6.45
N THR A 297 -34.34 -3.27 -7.18
CA THR A 297 -33.45 -2.16 -6.86
C THR A 297 -34.12 -0.88 -7.36
N MET A 298 -34.08 0.19 -6.58
CA MET A 298 -34.51 1.51 -7.05
C MET A 298 -33.69 1.90 -8.28
N SER A 299 -34.35 2.39 -9.34
CA SER A 299 -33.62 2.87 -10.52
C SER A 299 -32.82 4.12 -10.20
N GLY A 300 -31.71 4.36 -10.90
CA GLY A 300 -30.82 5.51 -10.64
C GLY A 300 -31.54 6.86 -10.60
N ALA A 301 -32.69 7.01 -11.29
CA ALA A 301 -33.53 8.22 -11.27
C ALA A 301 -34.34 8.39 -9.95
N GLU A 302 -34.51 7.33 -9.17
CA GLU A 302 -35.31 7.30 -7.94
C GLU A 302 -34.46 7.40 -6.66
N LEU A 303 -33.12 7.26 -6.80
CA LEU A 303 -32.22 7.32 -5.65
C LEU A 303 -32.00 8.77 -5.20
N PRO A 304 -32.15 9.10 -3.91
CA PRO A 304 -31.81 10.42 -3.39
C PRO A 304 -30.34 10.73 -3.64
N GLY A 305 -30.04 11.84 -4.33
CA GLY A 305 -28.66 12.27 -4.61
C GLY A 305 -28.10 11.84 -5.98
N ALA A 306 -28.92 11.37 -6.92
CA ALA A 306 -28.53 10.93 -8.26
C ALA A 306 -27.89 12.02 -9.17
N ASP A 307 -27.79 13.27 -8.74
CA ASP A 307 -27.11 14.38 -9.44
C ASP A 307 -25.58 14.35 -9.34
N LEU A 308 -25.00 13.19 -9.07
CA LEU A 308 -23.55 13.02 -9.10
C LEU A 308 -23.07 12.83 -10.54
N ALA A 309 -23.05 13.95 -11.28
CA ALA A 309 -22.48 14.08 -12.61
C ALA A 309 -20.96 13.93 -12.59
N ALA A 310 -20.47 12.71 -12.60
CA ALA A 310 -19.25 12.40 -13.34
C ALA A 310 -19.75 11.92 -14.73
N GLY A 311 -19.63 12.78 -15.74
CA GLY A 311 -20.02 12.41 -17.10
C GLY A 311 -19.22 11.18 -17.57
N PRO A 312 -19.78 10.37 -18.48
CA PRO A 312 -19.08 9.24 -19.07
C PRO A 312 -17.84 9.78 -19.80
N ILE A 313 -16.68 9.27 -19.46
CA ILE A 313 -15.52 9.38 -20.35
C ILE A 313 -15.80 8.37 -21.46
N GLY A 314 -16.33 8.87 -22.59
CA GLY A 314 -16.60 8.05 -23.77
C GLY A 314 -15.29 7.44 -24.32
N PRO A 315 -15.38 6.36 -25.14
CA PRO A 315 -14.21 5.68 -25.69
C PRO A 315 -13.30 6.58 -26.56
N ASP A 316 -13.73 7.79 -26.90
CA ASP A 316 -12.98 8.79 -27.67
C ASP A 316 -12.38 9.93 -26.82
N ALA A 317 -12.50 9.89 -25.50
CA ALA A 317 -11.73 10.77 -24.65
C ALA A 317 -10.26 10.34 -24.73
N VAL A 318 -9.52 10.96 -25.63
CA VAL A 318 -8.06 11.01 -25.58
C VAL A 318 -7.74 11.73 -24.27
N VAL A 319 -7.56 10.96 -23.21
CA VAL A 319 -6.83 11.44 -22.03
C VAL A 319 -5.42 11.68 -22.56
N GLU A 320 -5.10 12.93 -22.89
CA GLU A 320 -3.70 13.29 -22.95
C GLU A 320 -3.10 12.79 -21.65
N ALA A 321 -2.02 12.01 -21.75
CA ALA A 321 -1.35 11.38 -20.62
C ALA A 321 -0.76 12.46 -19.71
N GLY A 322 -1.63 13.16 -18.99
CA GLY A 322 -1.32 13.79 -17.73
C GLY A 322 -1.23 12.65 -16.73
N GLY A 323 -0.09 12.52 -16.05
CA GLY A 323 0.02 11.64 -14.91
C GLY A 323 -1.13 11.91 -13.92
N PRO A 324 -1.38 11.01 -12.96
CA PRO A 324 -2.48 11.15 -12.02
C PRO A 324 -2.53 12.59 -11.53
N ASP A 325 -3.72 13.22 -11.57
CA ASP A 325 -3.93 14.56 -11.01
C ASP A 325 -3.72 14.43 -9.49
N LEU A 326 -2.46 14.57 -9.10
CA LEU A 326 -2.00 14.51 -7.70
C LEU A 326 -2.36 15.80 -6.95
N GLY A 327 -3.43 16.47 -7.38
CA GLY A 327 -3.93 17.70 -6.77
C GLY A 327 -4.19 17.52 -5.28
N PRO A 328 -3.91 18.56 -4.47
CA PRO A 328 -3.95 18.48 -3.02
C PRO A 328 -5.35 18.15 -2.50
N GLY A 329 -5.53 16.96 -2.01
CA GLY A 329 -6.51 16.68 -0.98
C GLY A 329 -7.98 16.65 -1.35
N SER A 330 -8.36 16.39 -2.58
CA SER A 330 -9.74 16.04 -2.86
C SER A 330 -9.93 14.53 -2.65
N SER A 331 -10.66 14.16 -1.60
CA SER A 331 -11.56 13.02 -1.69
C SER A 331 -12.63 13.38 -2.74
N GLY A 332 -12.18 13.61 -3.97
CA GLY A 332 -13.07 13.77 -5.12
C GLY A 332 -13.86 12.47 -5.30
N PRO A 333 -15.01 12.50 -5.95
CA PRO A 333 -15.72 11.28 -6.30
C PRO A 333 -14.73 10.41 -7.11
N GLY A 334 -14.37 9.22 -6.58
CA GLY A 334 -13.47 8.28 -7.25
C GLY A 334 -13.91 8.05 -8.70
N VAL A 335 -12.95 7.78 -9.56
CA VAL A 335 -13.20 7.61 -10.99
C VAL A 335 -14.18 6.46 -11.21
N VAL A 336 -15.22 6.68 -12.00
CA VAL A 336 -16.13 5.63 -12.40
C VAL A 336 -15.73 5.13 -13.78
N VAL A 337 -15.39 3.85 -13.86
CA VAL A 337 -15.01 3.19 -15.11
C VAL A 337 -16.14 2.25 -15.52
N GLU A 338 -16.85 2.57 -16.59
CA GLU A 338 -17.90 1.72 -17.15
C GLU A 338 -17.42 1.01 -18.41
N ALA A 339 -17.79 -0.27 -18.54
CA ALA A 339 -17.66 -0.97 -19.81
C ALA A 339 -18.67 -0.40 -20.82
N GLY A 340 -18.17 0.10 -21.95
CA GLY A 340 -18.99 0.30 -23.15
C GLY A 340 -19.40 -1.03 -23.79
N GLU A 341 -20.17 -1.01 -24.89
CA GLU A 341 -20.44 -2.21 -25.71
C GLU A 341 -19.11 -2.74 -26.28
N GLY A 342 -18.45 -3.68 -25.58
CA GLY A 342 -17.14 -4.25 -25.92
C GLY A 342 -16.44 -4.85 -24.70
N PRO A 343 -15.20 -5.38 -24.85
CA PRO A 343 -14.39 -5.79 -23.71
C PRO A 343 -14.26 -4.61 -22.74
N GLY A 344 -14.43 -4.88 -21.45
CA GLY A 344 -14.63 -3.91 -20.38
C GLY A 344 -13.60 -2.78 -20.30
N PRO A 345 -13.73 -1.87 -19.31
CA PRO A 345 -12.85 -0.73 -19.18
C PRO A 345 -11.43 -1.20 -18.85
N PHE A 346 -10.47 -0.84 -19.70
CA PHE A 346 -9.04 -1.08 -19.47
C PHE A 346 -8.37 0.25 -19.16
N TRP A 347 -7.96 0.43 -17.92
CA TRP A 347 -7.19 1.60 -17.55
C TRP A 347 -5.73 1.45 -18.02
N PRO A 348 -5.13 2.51 -18.61
CA PRO A 348 -3.73 2.47 -19.00
C PRO A 348 -2.81 2.19 -17.81
N ARG A 349 -1.81 1.32 -18.01
CA ARG A 349 -0.80 1.04 -17.00
C ARG A 349 0.16 2.21 -16.88
N LEU A 350 0.55 2.50 -15.66
CA LEU A 350 1.67 3.39 -15.37
C LEU A 350 2.99 2.74 -15.83
N ASP A 351 3.97 3.55 -16.22
CA ASP A 351 5.34 3.06 -16.37
C ASP A 351 5.97 2.80 -14.99
N ASP A 352 7.02 1.99 -14.95
CA ASP A 352 7.68 1.55 -13.72
C ASP A 352 8.06 2.71 -12.76
N LEU A 353 8.61 3.82 -13.28
CA LEU A 353 8.95 4.98 -12.45
C LEU A 353 7.71 5.75 -11.98
N ALA A 354 6.67 5.80 -12.81
CA ALA A 354 5.39 6.39 -12.44
C ALA A 354 4.72 5.61 -11.32
N GLU A 355 4.71 4.27 -11.39
CA GLU A 355 4.18 3.41 -10.31
C GLU A 355 4.88 3.67 -8.98
N VAL A 356 6.22 3.59 -8.98
CA VAL A 356 7.02 3.81 -7.78
C VAL A 356 6.74 5.21 -7.21
N TYR A 357 6.74 6.24 -8.06
CA TYR A 357 6.49 7.60 -7.63
C TYR A 357 5.09 7.77 -7.03
N ALA A 358 4.07 7.23 -7.69
CA ALA A 358 2.69 7.25 -7.21
C ALA A 358 2.54 6.54 -5.86
N ALA A 359 3.20 5.39 -5.67
CA ALA A 359 3.23 4.68 -4.39
C ALA A 359 3.83 5.53 -3.26
N LEU A 360 4.94 6.23 -3.53
CA LEU A 360 5.60 7.11 -2.53
C LEU A 360 4.72 8.30 -2.17
N VAL A 361 4.07 8.92 -3.16
CA VAL A 361 3.15 10.06 -2.96
C VAL A 361 1.93 9.62 -2.18
N LEU A 362 1.24 8.55 -2.61
CA LEU A 362 0.04 8.03 -1.94
C LEU A 362 0.33 7.59 -0.50
N GLY A 363 1.39 6.81 -0.30
CA GLY A 363 1.81 6.35 1.03
C GLY A 363 2.13 7.52 1.97
N THR A 364 2.79 8.57 1.47
CA THR A 364 3.11 9.78 2.24
C THR A 364 1.84 10.58 2.56
N ALA A 365 0.97 10.80 1.59
CA ALA A 365 -0.28 11.54 1.76
C ALA A 365 -1.18 10.88 2.82
N ASP A 366 -1.37 9.57 2.70
CA ASP A 366 -2.23 8.83 3.61
C ASP A 366 -1.64 8.74 5.02
N TYR A 367 -0.33 8.51 5.14
CA TYR A 367 0.31 8.50 6.46
C TYR A 367 0.12 9.84 7.19
N VAL A 368 0.32 10.96 6.51
CA VAL A 368 0.09 12.30 7.06
C VAL A 368 -1.36 12.46 7.50
N ARG A 369 -2.32 12.19 6.60
CA ARG A 369 -3.74 12.43 6.84
C ARG A 369 -4.34 11.49 7.88
N LYS A 370 -4.10 10.18 7.76
CA LYS A 370 -4.65 9.15 8.66
C LYS A 370 -4.13 9.28 10.08
N ASN A 371 -2.93 9.87 10.28
CA ASN A 371 -2.41 10.24 11.61
C ASN A 371 -2.86 11.63 12.10
N GLY A 372 -3.71 12.34 11.36
CA GLY A 372 -4.29 13.63 11.75
C GLY A 372 -3.36 14.82 11.57
N PHE A 373 -2.21 14.66 10.90
CA PHE A 373 -1.35 15.79 10.54
C PHE A 373 -1.89 16.51 9.32
N ARG A 374 -1.60 17.82 9.24
CA ARG A 374 -1.94 18.65 8.08
C ARG A 374 -0.72 19.16 7.35
N THR A 375 0.40 19.20 8.03
CA THR A 375 1.65 19.78 7.55
C THR A 375 2.84 18.90 7.90
N VAL A 376 3.88 19.00 7.09
CA VAL A 376 5.14 18.29 7.32
C VAL A 376 6.31 19.26 7.41
N ILE A 377 7.40 18.85 8.06
CA ILE A 377 8.66 19.57 8.13
C ILE A 377 9.84 18.65 7.85
N LEU A 378 10.83 19.13 7.11
CA LEU A 378 12.07 18.38 6.84
C LEU A 378 13.29 19.30 6.74
N ALA A 379 14.48 18.72 6.98
CA ALA A 379 15.75 19.39 6.73
C ALA A 379 16.02 19.42 5.21
N LEU A 380 16.20 20.59 4.62
CA LEU A 380 16.57 20.75 3.22
C LEU A 380 18.06 21.09 3.11
N SER A 381 18.87 20.10 2.68
CA SER A 381 20.33 20.24 2.56
C SER A 381 20.78 20.76 1.19
N GLY A 382 19.88 20.76 0.19
CA GLY A 382 20.22 20.96 -1.21
C GLY A 382 20.73 19.69 -1.92
N GLY A 383 20.92 18.58 -1.20
CA GLY A 383 21.21 17.26 -1.77
C GLY A 383 19.98 16.60 -2.38
N ILE A 384 20.21 15.60 -3.24
CA ILE A 384 19.16 14.93 -4.04
C ILE A 384 18.07 14.27 -3.16
N ASP A 385 18.43 13.63 -2.05
CA ASP A 385 17.50 12.90 -1.20
C ASP A 385 16.50 13.85 -0.53
N SER A 386 17.00 14.95 0.05
CA SER A 386 16.14 15.98 0.64
C SER A 386 15.28 16.70 -0.42
N ALA A 387 15.81 16.87 -1.63
CA ALA A 387 15.09 17.45 -2.75
C ALA A 387 13.94 16.56 -3.23
N LEU A 388 14.19 15.26 -3.41
CA LEU A 388 13.15 14.29 -3.78
C LEU A 388 12.10 14.16 -2.68
N THR A 389 12.52 14.07 -1.41
CA THR A 389 11.60 13.98 -0.26
C THR A 389 10.68 15.21 -0.18
N ALA A 390 11.22 16.41 -0.36
CA ALA A 390 10.43 17.65 -0.40
C ALA A 390 9.43 17.66 -1.57
N THR A 391 9.86 17.15 -2.74
CA THR A 391 9.01 17.07 -3.93
C THR A 391 7.87 16.06 -3.74
N ILE A 392 8.16 14.86 -3.22
CA ILE A 392 7.13 13.87 -2.89
C ILE A 392 6.13 14.44 -1.87
N ALA A 393 6.63 15.16 -0.84
CA ALA A 393 5.76 15.78 0.15
C ALA A 393 4.87 16.87 -0.46
N ALA A 394 5.41 17.71 -1.35
CA ALA A 394 4.65 18.75 -2.04
C ALA A 394 3.56 18.16 -2.96
N ASP A 395 3.90 17.11 -3.70
CA ASP A 395 2.93 16.38 -4.54
C ASP A 395 1.88 15.63 -3.70
N ALA A 396 2.23 15.19 -2.47
CA ALA A 396 1.33 14.43 -1.59
C ALA A 396 0.29 15.28 -0.86
N ILE A 397 0.67 16.47 -0.36
CA ILE A 397 -0.20 17.27 0.51
C ILE A 397 -0.31 18.74 0.12
N GLY A 398 0.26 19.14 -1.03
CA GLY A 398 0.34 20.52 -1.48
C GLY A 398 1.55 21.29 -0.92
N PRO A 399 2.24 22.09 -1.75
CA PRO A 399 3.46 22.80 -1.35
C PRO A 399 3.24 23.79 -0.18
N GLU A 400 2.05 24.34 -0.04
CA GLU A 400 1.66 25.24 1.06
C GLU A 400 1.67 24.55 2.43
N ASN A 401 1.61 23.21 2.46
CA ASN A 401 1.61 22.40 3.66
C ASN A 401 3.00 21.80 3.99
N VAL A 402 4.00 22.09 3.16
CA VAL A 402 5.37 21.61 3.32
C VAL A 402 6.26 22.73 3.85
N TYR A 403 6.95 22.43 4.96
CA TYR A 403 7.91 23.32 5.62
C TYR A 403 9.31 22.74 5.51
N VAL A 404 10.26 23.53 5.05
CA VAL A 404 11.65 23.12 4.95
C VAL A 404 12.56 24.00 5.81
N VAL A 405 13.55 23.40 6.44
CA VAL A 405 14.53 24.12 7.26
C VAL A 405 15.91 23.95 6.66
N LEU A 406 16.48 25.08 6.22
CA LEU A 406 17.87 25.16 5.79
C LEU A 406 18.75 25.37 7.02
N MET A 407 19.65 24.44 7.30
CA MET A 407 20.47 24.43 8.53
C MET A 407 21.97 24.44 8.19
N PRO A 408 22.49 25.55 7.61
CA PRO A 408 23.89 25.62 7.24
C PRO A 408 24.83 25.58 8.46
N SER A 409 25.96 24.87 8.29
CA SER A 409 27.12 24.87 9.19
C SER A 409 28.30 25.55 8.48
N ARG A 410 29.45 25.62 9.15
CA ARG A 410 30.71 26.10 8.53
C ARG A 410 31.20 25.23 7.36
N TRP A 411 30.68 24.01 7.24
CA TRP A 411 31.05 23.03 6.22
C TRP A 411 30.07 22.95 5.05
N SER A 412 28.92 23.62 5.18
CA SER A 412 27.93 23.67 4.10
C SER A 412 28.49 24.51 2.94
N SER A 413 28.45 23.93 1.75
CA SER A 413 28.92 24.60 0.54
C SER A 413 27.92 25.68 0.07
N ASP A 414 28.42 26.75 -0.56
CA ASP A 414 27.59 27.81 -1.10
C ASP A 414 26.60 27.29 -2.14
N HIS A 415 27.01 26.30 -2.95
CA HIS A 415 26.14 25.71 -3.95
C HIS A 415 24.98 24.91 -3.33
N SER A 416 25.19 24.21 -2.19
CA SER A 416 24.11 23.49 -1.52
C SER A 416 23.04 24.40 -0.94
N VAL A 417 23.44 25.57 -0.40
CA VAL A 417 22.50 26.60 0.04
C VAL A 417 21.73 27.18 -1.15
N THR A 418 22.43 27.46 -2.26
CA THR A 418 21.81 27.96 -3.49
C THR A 418 20.82 26.97 -4.09
N ASP A 419 21.16 25.68 -4.13
CA ASP A 419 20.29 24.63 -4.64
C ASP A 419 19.03 24.48 -3.78
N ALA A 420 19.17 24.56 -2.45
CA ALA A 420 18.03 24.52 -1.54
C ALA A 420 17.11 25.75 -1.75
N ASP A 421 17.68 26.95 -1.86
CA ASP A 421 16.92 28.18 -2.15
C ASP A 421 16.23 28.12 -3.53
N ASP A 422 16.86 27.52 -4.53
CA ASP A 422 16.28 27.34 -5.87
C ASP A 422 15.10 26.35 -5.82
N LEU A 423 15.22 25.23 -5.10
CA LEU A 423 14.12 24.30 -4.91
C LEU A 423 12.92 24.98 -4.24
N VAL A 424 13.14 25.74 -3.17
CA VAL A 424 12.08 26.50 -2.49
C VAL A 424 11.31 27.40 -3.45
N LYS A 425 12.03 28.12 -4.32
CA LYS A 425 11.42 29.01 -5.33
C LYS A 425 10.64 28.24 -6.39
N ARG A 426 11.15 27.10 -6.85
CA ARG A 426 10.52 26.26 -7.88
C ARG A 426 9.22 25.66 -7.40
N GLN A 427 9.20 25.16 -6.16
CA GLN A 427 8.06 24.45 -5.59
C GLN A 427 7.10 25.33 -4.81
N GLY A 428 7.53 26.50 -4.33
CA GLY A 428 6.69 27.38 -3.51
C GLY A 428 6.45 26.88 -2.08
N VAL A 429 7.29 25.99 -1.56
CA VAL A 429 7.21 25.48 -0.18
C VAL A 429 7.62 26.52 0.84
N ASN A 430 7.15 26.37 2.10
CA ASN A 430 7.51 27.27 3.18
C ASN A 430 8.95 27.01 3.65
N ALA A 431 9.77 28.04 3.78
CA ALA A 431 11.18 27.87 4.14
C ALA A 431 11.62 28.79 5.26
N ARG A 432 12.53 28.28 6.10
CA ARG A 432 13.29 29.10 7.07
C ARG A 432 14.73 28.66 7.14
N THR A 433 15.62 29.58 7.44
CA THR A 433 17.04 29.29 7.61
C THR A 433 17.44 29.44 9.07
N ILE A 434 18.09 28.42 9.64
CA ILE A 434 18.59 28.39 11.01
C ILE A 434 20.06 27.92 10.95
N ALA A 435 21.02 28.84 11.04
CA ALA A 435 22.43 28.49 11.12
C ALA A 435 22.72 27.74 12.42
N ILE A 436 23.41 26.57 12.31
CA ILE A 436 23.60 25.68 13.47
C ILE A 436 24.92 25.91 14.19
N GLN A 437 25.83 26.73 13.66
CA GLN A 437 27.20 26.79 14.17
C GLN A 437 27.29 27.19 15.64
N ASP A 438 26.59 28.25 16.05
CA ASP A 438 26.62 28.74 17.43
C ASP A 438 26.04 27.70 18.40
N ILE A 439 25.03 26.94 17.97
CA ILE A 439 24.42 25.86 18.77
C ILE A 439 25.41 24.71 18.95
N VAL A 440 26.07 24.30 17.86
CA VAL A 440 27.13 23.25 17.91
C VAL A 440 28.26 23.66 18.81
N ASP A 441 28.72 24.93 18.72
CA ASP A 441 29.82 25.46 19.55
C ASP A 441 29.41 25.56 21.03
N ALA A 442 28.15 25.91 21.34
CA ALA A 442 27.62 25.88 22.71
C ALA A 442 27.54 24.46 23.29
N PHE A 443 27.10 23.46 22.52
CA PHE A 443 27.14 22.06 22.93
C PHE A 443 28.57 21.58 23.22
N ARG A 444 29.53 21.93 22.33
CA ARG A 444 30.93 21.56 22.51
C ARG A 444 31.52 22.18 23.77
N ALA A 445 31.23 23.45 24.02
CA ALA A 445 31.65 24.14 25.24
C ALA A 445 31.07 23.44 26.50
N GLY A 446 29.83 23.05 26.47
CA GLY A 446 29.16 22.34 27.57
C GLY A 446 29.72 20.93 27.82
N LEU A 447 30.22 20.23 26.78
CA LEU A 447 30.85 18.90 26.90
C LEU A 447 32.29 18.97 27.38
N GLY A 448 32.89 20.14 27.37
CA GLY A 448 34.24 20.40 27.89
C GLY A 448 35.38 20.20 26.88
N GLU A 449 36.61 20.59 27.28
CA GLU A 449 37.78 20.61 26.41
C GLU A 449 38.21 19.24 25.85
N GLY A 450 37.75 18.13 26.43
CA GLY A 450 38.02 16.77 25.96
C GLY A 450 37.18 16.32 24.79
N PHE A 451 36.15 17.07 24.38
CA PHE A 451 35.28 16.66 23.26
C PHE A 451 35.96 16.92 21.91
N PRO A 452 36.06 15.93 21.00
CA PRO A 452 36.76 16.06 19.73
C PRO A 452 36.20 17.20 18.85
N ALA A 453 37.12 17.97 18.27
CA ALA A 453 36.76 19.06 17.35
C ALA A 453 36.48 18.59 15.92
N VAL A 454 36.93 17.40 15.54
CA VAL A 454 36.82 16.80 14.20
C VAL A 454 36.53 15.31 14.30
N GLY A 455 36.20 14.70 13.18
CA GLY A 455 35.86 13.29 13.06
C GLY A 455 34.44 12.95 13.52
N LEU A 456 34.15 11.67 13.56
CA LEU A 456 32.80 11.13 13.75
C LEU A 456 32.00 11.71 14.93
N PRO A 457 32.59 11.96 16.14
CA PRO A 457 31.82 12.59 17.21
C PRO A 457 31.38 14.02 16.88
N ALA A 458 32.23 14.82 16.22
CA ALA A 458 31.89 16.19 15.83
C ALA A 458 30.88 16.25 14.67
N GLU A 459 30.99 15.34 13.73
CA GLU A 459 30.03 15.16 12.61
C GLU A 459 28.65 14.77 13.14
N ASN A 460 28.59 13.74 13.97
CA ASN A 460 27.36 13.28 14.60
C ASN A 460 26.69 14.33 15.49
N LEU A 461 27.47 15.21 16.14
CA LEU A 461 26.92 16.31 16.92
C LEU A 461 26.14 17.29 16.02
N GLN A 462 26.69 17.65 14.85
CA GLN A 462 26.02 18.53 13.90
C GLN A 462 24.69 17.93 13.40
N SER A 463 24.71 16.64 13.02
CA SER A 463 23.51 15.91 12.60
C SER A 463 22.44 15.91 13.71
N ARG A 464 22.84 15.62 14.97
CA ARG A 464 21.91 15.65 16.11
C ARG A 464 21.36 17.02 16.43
N VAL A 465 22.15 18.09 16.30
CA VAL A 465 21.66 19.46 16.45
C VAL A 465 20.55 19.77 15.43
N ARG A 466 20.70 19.33 14.17
CA ARG A 466 19.65 19.43 13.16
C ARG A 466 18.40 18.65 13.54
N GLY A 467 18.56 17.42 14.04
CA GLY A 467 17.44 16.60 14.55
C GLY A 467 16.70 17.29 15.70
N VAL A 468 17.43 17.85 16.66
CA VAL A 468 16.81 18.60 17.79
C VAL A 468 16.01 19.81 17.29
N ILE A 469 16.54 20.56 16.32
CA ILE A 469 15.84 21.73 15.76
C ILE A 469 14.54 21.30 15.07
N ASN A 470 14.58 20.28 14.20
CA ASN A 470 13.37 19.77 13.52
C ASN A 470 12.32 19.29 14.54
N MET A 471 12.71 18.52 15.54
CA MET A 471 11.77 18.02 16.57
C MET A 471 11.23 19.14 17.46
N ALA A 472 12.01 20.17 17.75
CA ALA A 472 11.55 21.34 18.50
C ALA A 472 10.48 22.14 17.71
N LEU A 473 10.72 22.33 16.41
CA LEU A 473 9.75 22.99 15.53
C LEU A 473 8.48 22.14 15.35
N SER A 474 8.63 20.84 15.16
CA SER A 474 7.51 19.88 15.12
C SER A 474 6.59 20.03 16.34
N ASN A 475 7.17 20.01 17.53
CA ASN A 475 6.40 20.14 18.77
C ASN A 475 5.76 21.53 18.95
N ALA A 476 6.42 22.57 18.48
CA ALA A 476 5.92 23.94 18.61
C ALA A 476 4.81 24.28 17.60
N GLU A 477 4.87 23.70 16.41
CA GLU A 477 4.06 24.11 15.27
C GLU A 477 3.12 23.00 14.75
N GLY A 478 3.28 21.76 15.24
CA GLY A 478 2.38 20.63 14.94
C GLY A 478 2.70 19.91 13.60
N HIS A 479 3.92 20.03 13.09
CA HIS A 479 4.35 19.37 11.87
C HIS A 479 4.77 17.91 12.09
N LEU A 480 4.48 17.02 11.15
CA LEU A 480 5.14 15.71 11.08
C LEU A 480 6.55 15.88 10.51
N VAL A 481 7.57 15.39 11.20
CA VAL A 481 8.96 15.43 10.68
C VAL A 481 9.17 14.30 9.68
N LEU A 482 9.60 14.64 8.45
CA LEU A 482 10.03 13.67 7.45
C LEU A 482 11.55 13.48 7.51
N THR A 483 11.99 12.23 7.44
CA THR A 483 13.40 11.88 7.25
C THR A 483 13.72 11.74 5.77
N THR A 484 14.97 11.97 5.41
CA THR A 484 15.42 11.98 4.01
C THR A 484 16.40 10.85 3.68
N GLY A 485 16.57 9.88 4.59
CA GLY A 485 17.45 8.73 4.38
C GLY A 485 16.86 7.75 3.37
N ASN A 486 17.67 7.32 2.40
CA ASN A 486 17.33 6.33 1.39
C ASN A 486 17.72 4.90 1.81
N LYS A 487 17.27 3.89 1.06
CA LYS A 487 17.51 2.47 1.38
C LYS A 487 19.00 2.10 1.44
N SER A 488 19.83 2.65 0.55
CA SER A 488 21.26 2.34 0.47
C SER A 488 22.02 2.84 1.70
N GLU A 489 21.70 4.05 2.18
CA GLU A 489 22.25 4.64 3.40
C GLU A 489 21.77 3.85 4.64
N ILE A 490 20.48 3.55 4.71
CA ILE A 490 19.87 2.77 5.80
C ILE A 490 20.44 1.35 5.86
N ALA A 491 20.64 0.72 4.69
CA ALA A 491 21.23 -0.60 4.61
C ALA A 491 22.63 -0.65 5.23
N THR A 492 23.49 0.26 4.83
CA THR A 492 24.90 0.30 5.27
C THR A 492 25.09 0.98 6.63
N GLY A 493 24.02 1.61 7.17
CA GLY A 493 24.08 2.39 8.39
C GLY A 493 24.82 3.73 8.24
N TYR A 494 24.89 4.26 7.03
CA TYR A 494 25.45 5.58 6.72
C TYR A 494 24.49 6.68 7.15
N SER A 495 24.29 6.80 8.44
CA SER A 495 23.36 7.74 9.08
C SER A 495 23.70 7.93 10.54
N THR A 496 23.25 9.03 11.13
CA THR A 496 23.41 9.35 12.54
C THR A 496 22.10 9.11 13.29
N LEU A 497 22.12 8.14 14.23
CA LEU A 497 20.99 7.94 15.14
C LEU A 497 20.63 9.24 15.88
N TYR A 498 19.32 9.55 15.90
CA TYR A 498 18.77 10.76 16.51
C TYR A 498 19.27 12.08 15.89
N GLY A 499 19.86 11.99 14.69
CA GLY A 499 20.24 13.12 13.85
C GLY A 499 19.37 13.17 12.60
N ASP A 500 19.92 12.81 11.45
CA ASP A 500 19.22 12.69 10.16
C ASP A 500 18.15 11.58 10.14
N SER A 501 18.27 10.58 11.02
CA SER A 501 17.24 9.55 11.23
C SER A 501 16.09 9.97 12.14
N ALA A 502 16.13 11.17 12.74
CA ALA A 502 15.08 11.64 13.64
C ALA A 502 13.89 12.16 12.86
N GLY A 503 12.74 11.51 12.99
CA GLY A 503 11.50 11.89 12.34
C GLY A 503 10.36 10.90 12.60
N GLY A 504 9.20 11.17 12.02
CA GLY A 504 8.00 10.34 12.16
C GLY A 504 7.69 9.50 10.93
N PHE A 505 8.24 9.86 9.74
CA PHE A 505 8.05 9.11 8.50
C PHE A 505 9.20 9.34 7.52
N GLY A 506 9.54 8.32 6.73
CA GLY A 506 10.62 8.36 5.74
C GLY A 506 10.12 8.05 4.32
N PRO A 507 9.73 9.06 3.53
CA PRO A 507 9.14 8.84 2.21
C PRO A 507 9.99 8.02 1.25
N ILE A 508 11.31 8.10 1.33
CA ILE A 508 12.26 7.38 0.46
C ILE A 508 13.04 6.27 1.18
N LYS A 509 12.56 5.84 2.36
CA LYS A 509 13.20 4.82 3.20
C LYS A 509 13.50 3.50 2.46
N ASP A 510 12.64 3.10 1.54
CA ASP A 510 12.76 1.86 0.76
C ASP A 510 13.20 2.09 -0.70
N VAL A 511 13.72 3.28 -1.02
CA VAL A 511 14.21 3.68 -2.34
C VAL A 511 15.73 3.59 -2.38
N LEU A 512 16.31 2.77 -3.25
CA LEU A 512 17.76 2.71 -3.48
C LEU A 512 18.27 4.04 -4.06
N LYS A 513 19.52 4.40 -3.79
CA LYS A 513 20.11 5.68 -4.21
C LYS A 513 20.07 5.90 -5.73
N THR A 514 20.32 4.86 -6.50
CA THR A 514 20.21 4.92 -7.97
C THR A 514 18.80 5.25 -8.41
N LEU A 515 17.80 4.66 -7.76
CA LEU A 515 16.39 4.94 -8.02
C LEU A 515 15.98 6.36 -7.56
N VAL A 516 16.61 6.92 -6.53
CA VAL A 516 16.40 8.34 -6.14
C VAL A 516 16.75 9.28 -7.28
N TRP A 517 17.87 9.03 -8.00
CA TRP A 517 18.23 9.82 -9.18
C TRP A 517 17.25 9.64 -10.33
N ASP A 518 16.82 8.41 -10.59
CA ASP A 518 15.91 8.10 -11.70
C ASP A 518 14.54 8.73 -11.47
N LEU A 519 13.98 8.63 -10.26
CA LEU A 519 12.72 9.28 -9.88
C LEU A 519 12.81 10.81 -9.96
N SER A 520 13.95 11.39 -9.54
CA SER A 520 14.16 12.84 -9.63
C SER A 520 14.20 13.34 -11.07
N ARG A 521 14.89 12.62 -11.96
CA ARG A 521 14.92 12.92 -13.40
C ARG A 521 13.55 12.72 -14.04
N TRP A 522 12.88 11.63 -13.69
CA TRP A 522 11.54 11.31 -14.18
C TRP A 522 10.54 12.42 -13.79
N ARG A 523 10.50 12.83 -12.51
CA ARG A 523 9.58 13.87 -12.03
C ARG A 523 9.83 15.22 -12.72
N ASN A 524 11.09 15.60 -12.93
CA ASN A 524 11.43 16.81 -13.69
C ASN A 524 10.97 16.70 -15.15
N ALA A 525 11.17 15.57 -15.81
CA ALA A 525 10.71 15.34 -17.17
C ALA A 525 9.18 15.35 -17.29
N GLN A 526 8.45 14.87 -16.26
CA GLN A 526 7.00 15.02 -16.20
C GLN A 526 6.57 16.49 -16.17
N ALA A 527 7.19 17.29 -15.29
CA ALA A 527 6.90 18.72 -15.19
C ALA A 527 7.15 19.45 -16.53
N GLU A 528 8.25 19.12 -17.22
CA GLU A 528 8.52 19.68 -18.56
C GLU A 528 7.44 19.30 -19.59
N ARG A 529 6.93 18.06 -19.56
CA ARG A 529 5.87 17.61 -20.48
C ARG A 529 4.54 18.33 -20.24
N THR A 530 4.23 18.65 -18.99
CA THR A 530 3.00 19.38 -18.62
C THR A 530 3.15 20.90 -18.68
N GLY A 531 4.37 21.41 -18.97
CA GLY A 531 4.66 22.84 -19.02
C GLY A 531 4.85 23.46 -17.64
N GLU A 532 5.06 22.66 -16.62
CA GLU A 532 5.40 23.09 -15.26
C GLU A 532 6.90 23.34 -15.10
N THR A 533 7.26 24.12 -14.08
CA THR A 533 8.67 24.28 -13.71
C THR A 533 9.19 22.97 -13.10
N PRO A 534 10.29 22.36 -13.62
CA PRO A 534 10.90 21.20 -12.99
C PRO A 534 11.20 21.45 -11.50
N PRO A 535 10.66 20.66 -10.58
CA PRO A 535 10.72 20.95 -9.15
C PRO A 535 12.12 20.81 -8.53
N ILE A 536 12.96 19.92 -9.07
CA ILE A 536 14.28 19.62 -8.50
C ILE A 536 15.36 20.35 -9.28
N PRO A 537 16.21 21.17 -8.62
CA PRO A 537 17.32 21.86 -9.31
C PRO A 537 18.27 20.90 -10.03
N PRO A 538 18.70 21.17 -11.25
CA PRO A 538 19.61 20.29 -11.99
C PRO A 538 20.91 19.97 -11.24
N ASN A 539 21.47 20.92 -10.50
CA ASN A 539 22.69 20.73 -9.74
C ASN A 539 22.50 19.74 -8.57
N SER A 540 21.33 19.73 -7.92
CA SER A 540 21.00 18.73 -6.91
C SER A 540 21.02 17.29 -7.45
N ILE A 541 20.70 17.11 -8.74
CA ILE A 541 20.71 15.78 -9.42
C ILE A 541 22.13 15.37 -9.82
N THR A 542 22.98 16.33 -10.23
CA THR A 542 24.25 16.03 -10.90
C THR A 542 25.46 16.11 -9.99
N LYS A 543 25.37 16.83 -8.86
CA LYS A 543 26.50 16.94 -7.93
C LYS A 543 26.75 15.63 -7.19
N PRO A 544 28.03 15.30 -6.86
CA PRO A 544 28.37 14.14 -6.06
C PRO A 544 27.68 14.18 -4.68
N PRO A 545 27.17 13.03 -4.19
CA PRO A 545 26.57 12.94 -2.85
C PRO A 545 27.56 13.22 -1.74
N SER A 546 27.12 13.98 -0.74
CA SER A 546 27.92 14.32 0.43
C SER A 546 27.03 14.69 1.61
N ALA A 547 27.40 14.23 2.81
CA ALA A 547 26.76 14.62 4.06
C ALA A 547 27.16 16.05 4.52
N GLU A 548 28.20 16.64 3.97
CA GLU A 548 28.73 18.00 4.30
C GLU A 548 28.93 18.24 5.82
N LEU A 549 29.42 17.22 6.53
CA LEU A 549 29.71 17.28 7.97
C LEU A 549 31.19 17.55 8.26
N ALA A 550 32.04 17.39 7.25
CA ALA A 550 33.48 17.62 7.26
C ALA A 550 33.94 18.30 5.94
N PRO A 551 35.16 18.92 5.93
CA PRO A 551 35.68 19.59 4.73
C PRO A 551 35.88 18.64 3.56
N GLY A 552 35.24 18.93 2.41
CA GLY A 552 35.43 18.15 1.16
C GLY A 552 34.98 16.70 1.23
N GLN A 553 34.13 16.35 2.18
CA GLN A 553 33.60 15.01 2.38
C GLN A 553 32.75 14.56 1.19
N LEU A 554 32.94 13.30 0.77
CA LEU A 554 32.10 12.61 -0.20
C LEU A 554 31.61 11.28 0.40
N ASP A 555 30.44 10.80 -0.04
CA ASP A 555 29.93 9.51 0.43
C ASP A 555 30.85 8.36 0.02
N THR A 556 31.52 8.48 -1.14
CA THR A 556 32.51 7.51 -1.63
C THR A 556 33.77 7.38 -0.77
N ASP A 557 34.03 8.30 0.16
CA ASP A 557 35.09 8.13 1.16
C ASP A 557 34.79 6.95 2.12
N SER A 558 33.51 6.62 2.29
CA SER A 558 33.04 5.60 3.24
C SER A 558 32.29 4.46 2.58
N LEU A 559 31.62 4.68 1.46
CA LEU A 559 30.80 3.72 0.73
C LEU A 559 31.43 3.38 -0.63
N PRO A 560 31.08 2.24 -1.24
CA PRO A 560 31.31 2.01 -2.66
C PRO A 560 30.51 2.99 -3.53
N GLU A 561 30.85 3.09 -4.82
CA GLU A 561 29.97 3.78 -5.78
C GLU A 561 28.56 3.19 -5.73
N TYR A 562 27.54 4.04 -5.79
CA TYR A 562 26.16 3.62 -5.52
C TYR A 562 25.63 2.61 -6.53
N GLU A 563 26.02 2.69 -7.80
CA GLU A 563 25.62 1.71 -8.81
C GLU A 563 26.06 0.29 -8.46
N VAL A 564 27.26 0.16 -7.89
CA VAL A 564 27.81 -1.13 -7.47
C VAL A 564 27.23 -1.56 -6.11
N LEU A 565 27.05 -0.62 -5.19
CA LEU A 565 26.45 -0.86 -3.88
C LEU A 565 25.01 -1.34 -4.02
N ASP A 566 24.18 -0.64 -4.81
CA ASP A 566 22.77 -0.92 -4.95
C ASP A 566 22.51 -2.27 -5.66
N ALA A 567 23.32 -2.61 -6.67
CA ALA A 567 23.26 -3.93 -7.30
C ALA A 567 23.56 -5.06 -6.30
N LEU A 568 24.55 -4.85 -5.40
CA LEU A 568 24.88 -5.84 -4.38
C LEU A 568 23.80 -5.89 -3.28
N LEU A 569 23.20 -4.75 -2.92
CA LEU A 569 22.10 -4.70 -1.95
C LEU A 569 20.84 -5.39 -2.50
N ASP A 570 20.52 -5.23 -3.78
CA ASP A 570 19.42 -5.94 -4.43
C ASP A 570 19.59 -7.45 -4.31
N ASP A 571 20.77 -7.97 -4.65
CA ASP A 571 21.04 -9.40 -4.54
C ASP A 571 21.10 -9.91 -3.08
N TYR A 572 21.74 -9.15 -2.17
CA TYR A 572 21.90 -9.56 -0.77
C TYR A 572 20.63 -9.42 0.06
N VAL A 573 19.91 -8.31 -0.09
CA VAL A 573 18.75 -7.97 0.75
C VAL A 573 17.45 -8.49 0.15
N GLU A 574 17.20 -8.20 -1.14
CA GLU A 574 15.93 -8.54 -1.78
C GLU A 574 15.85 -10.05 -2.10
N LYS A 575 16.98 -10.65 -2.56
CA LYS A 575 17.06 -12.05 -3.00
C LYS A 575 17.66 -13.00 -1.96
N ASP A 576 18.02 -12.50 -0.76
CA ASP A 576 18.65 -13.29 0.33
C ASP A 576 19.89 -14.09 -0.12
N MET A 577 20.68 -13.58 -1.06
CA MET A 577 21.87 -14.28 -1.53
C MET A 577 22.99 -14.23 -0.50
N GLY A 578 23.54 -15.38 -0.11
CA GLY A 578 24.74 -15.44 0.73
C GLY A 578 26.03 -15.12 -0.05
N SER A 579 27.15 -14.96 0.66
CA SER A 579 28.44 -14.53 0.07
C SER A 579 28.88 -15.34 -1.13
N ALA A 580 28.74 -16.67 -1.07
CA ALA A 580 29.12 -17.56 -2.18
C ALA A 580 28.29 -17.31 -3.44
N ALA A 581 26.98 -17.10 -3.30
CA ALA A 581 26.08 -16.83 -4.41
C ALA A 581 26.36 -15.45 -5.03
N LEU A 582 26.61 -14.43 -4.19
CA LEU A 582 26.98 -13.08 -4.64
C LEU A 582 28.25 -13.09 -5.48
N ILE A 583 29.28 -13.82 -5.04
CA ILE A 583 30.53 -13.97 -5.79
C ILE A 583 30.28 -14.75 -7.11
N ALA A 584 29.45 -15.77 -7.07
CA ALA A 584 29.14 -16.58 -8.26
C ALA A 584 28.42 -15.80 -9.37
N VAL A 585 27.62 -14.79 -9.02
CA VAL A 585 26.98 -13.89 -10.00
C VAL A 585 27.86 -12.73 -10.44
N GLY A 586 29.10 -12.62 -9.91
CA GLY A 586 30.12 -11.71 -10.41
C GLY A 586 30.48 -10.52 -9.52
N HIS A 587 29.95 -10.43 -8.30
CA HIS A 587 30.36 -9.39 -7.36
C HIS A 587 31.80 -9.62 -6.85
N ASP A 588 32.55 -8.54 -6.67
CA ASP A 588 33.92 -8.61 -6.13
C ASP A 588 33.93 -9.15 -4.69
N PRO A 589 34.74 -10.18 -4.37
CA PRO A 589 34.75 -10.81 -3.05
C PRO A 589 35.05 -9.85 -1.90
N ALA A 590 35.98 -8.90 -2.07
CA ALA A 590 36.34 -7.95 -1.03
C ALA A 590 35.19 -6.97 -0.77
N LEU A 591 34.50 -6.56 -1.82
CA LEU A 591 33.33 -5.71 -1.74
C LEU A 591 32.16 -6.44 -1.06
N VAL A 592 31.89 -7.70 -1.44
CA VAL A 592 30.88 -8.55 -0.80
C VAL A 592 31.12 -8.62 0.70
N ALA A 593 32.33 -8.95 1.14
CA ALA A 593 32.67 -9.01 2.57
C ALA A 593 32.43 -7.67 3.29
N ARG A 594 32.82 -6.56 2.65
CA ARG A 594 32.65 -5.21 3.21
C ARG A 594 31.19 -4.83 3.35
N VAL A 595 30.39 -5.01 2.29
CA VAL A 595 28.98 -4.59 2.28
C VAL A 595 28.13 -5.44 3.22
N ILE A 596 28.27 -6.77 3.20
CA ILE A 596 27.57 -7.68 4.13
C ILE A 596 27.86 -7.23 5.58
N ARG A 597 29.14 -6.98 5.90
CA ARG A 597 29.52 -6.53 7.24
C ARG A 597 28.85 -5.20 7.62
N LEU A 598 28.80 -4.22 6.71
CA LEU A 598 28.13 -2.93 6.97
C LEU A 598 26.65 -3.14 7.24
N VAL A 599 25.97 -3.93 6.39
CA VAL A 599 24.54 -4.19 6.49
C VAL A 599 24.20 -4.91 7.80
N ASP A 600 24.93 -5.96 8.16
CA ASP A 600 24.61 -6.74 9.36
C ASP A 600 24.88 -5.94 10.64
N LEU A 601 25.95 -5.15 10.68
CA LEU A 601 26.25 -4.30 11.84
C LEU A 601 25.29 -3.13 12.02
N ALA A 602 24.58 -2.71 10.96
CA ALA A 602 23.67 -1.57 11.00
C ALA A 602 22.26 -1.91 11.54
N GLU A 603 21.95 -3.18 11.84
CA GLU A 603 20.61 -3.59 12.27
C GLU A 603 20.08 -2.80 13.48
N TYR A 604 20.94 -2.50 14.47
CA TYR A 604 20.54 -1.71 15.63
C TYR A 604 20.11 -0.28 15.28
N LYS A 605 20.63 0.32 14.19
CA LYS A 605 20.20 1.62 13.68
C LYS A 605 18.84 1.48 13.01
N ARG A 606 18.68 0.50 12.12
CA ARG A 606 17.45 0.27 11.36
C ARG A 606 16.23 0.06 12.25
N ARG A 607 16.39 -0.59 13.42
CA ARG A 607 15.31 -0.78 14.40
C ARG A 607 14.79 0.51 15.04
N GLN A 608 15.45 1.62 14.80
CA GLN A 608 15.11 2.93 15.35
C GLN A 608 14.76 3.95 14.27
N TYR A 609 14.63 3.50 13.03
CA TYR A 609 14.16 4.34 11.93
C TYR A 609 12.63 4.43 11.93
N PRO A 610 12.06 5.60 11.50
CA PRO A 610 10.62 5.73 11.31
C PRO A 610 10.12 4.79 10.19
N PRO A 611 8.80 4.53 10.15
CA PRO A 611 8.17 3.84 9.02
C PRO A 611 8.33 4.64 7.73
N GLY A 612 8.10 4.00 6.60
CA GLY A 612 8.10 4.62 5.27
C GLY A 612 7.56 3.65 4.23
N PRO A 613 7.07 4.12 3.07
CA PRO A 613 6.38 3.30 2.09
C PRO A 613 7.26 2.14 1.61
N LYS A 614 6.74 0.92 1.69
CA LYS A 614 7.36 -0.26 1.10
C LYS A 614 7.05 -0.28 -0.41
N ILE A 615 8.10 -0.32 -1.22
CA ILE A 615 8.00 -0.41 -2.68
C ILE A 615 8.73 -1.61 -3.26
N SER A 616 9.64 -2.19 -2.50
CA SER A 616 10.51 -3.30 -2.92
C SER A 616 9.99 -4.65 -2.39
N PRO A 617 10.41 -5.78 -2.95
CA PRO A 617 10.08 -7.11 -2.45
C PRO A 617 10.43 -7.29 -0.97
N LYS A 618 11.53 -6.65 -0.51
CA LYS A 618 11.96 -6.78 0.88
C LYS A 618 12.46 -5.46 1.47
N ASN A 619 11.65 -4.85 2.34
CA ASN A 619 12.03 -3.63 3.05
C ASN A 619 12.78 -3.91 4.36
N PHE A 620 13.46 -2.90 4.89
CA PHE A 620 13.99 -2.91 6.24
C PHE A 620 12.91 -2.52 7.25
N GLY A 621 12.47 -3.48 8.07
CA GLY A 621 11.42 -3.30 9.07
C GLY A 621 10.64 -4.57 9.28
N ARG A 622 9.57 -4.78 8.51
CA ARG A 622 8.71 -5.96 8.65
C ARG A 622 9.27 -7.19 7.93
N ASP A 623 9.84 -7.03 6.74
CA ASP A 623 10.30 -8.16 5.91
C ASP A 623 11.65 -8.71 6.35
N ARG A 624 12.64 -7.83 6.58
CA ARG A 624 13.99 -8.24 6.96
C ARG A 624 14.29 -7.85 8.40
N ARG A 625 14.48 -8.86 9.24
CA ARG A 625 14.71 -8.73 10.68
C ARG A 625 15.83 -9.65 11.13
N LEU A 626 17.07 -9.12 11.28
CA LEU A 626 18.15 -9.86 11.92
C LEU A 626 18.11 -9.64 13.44
N PRO A 627 18.57 -10.60 14.26
CA PRO A 627 18.78 -10.35 15.69
C PRO A 627 19.80 -9.23 15.89
N ILE A 628 19.48 -8.20 16.71
CA ILE A 628 20.43 -7.12 17.02
C ILE A 628 21.67 -7.68 17.76
N THR A 629 21.44 -8.61 18.68
CA THR A 629 22.51 -9.27 19.46
C THR A 629 23.03 -10.49 18.71
N ASP A 630 23.43 -10.30 17.46
CA ASP A 630 23.96 -11.33 16.59
C ASP A 630 25.48 -11.34 16.54
N ARG A 631 26.07 -12.55 16.52
CA ARG A 631 27.52 -12.76 16.34
C ARG A 631 27.86 -13.57 15.11
N TRP A 632 26.86 -14.00 14.36
CA TRP A 632 27.09 -14.64 13.07
C TRP A 632 27.79 -13.68 12.13
N ARG A 633 28.76 -14.17 11.41
CA ARG A 633 29.45 -13.43 10.36
C ARG A 633 29.55 -14.33 9.16
N GLU A 634 29.05 -13.83 8.05
CA GLU A 634 29.17 -14.50 6.77
C GLU A 634 30.64 -14.70 6.43
N THR A 635 31.02 -15.93 6.06
CA THR A 635 32.38 -16.25 5.65
C THR A 635 32.46 -16.31 4.14
N LEU A 636 33.52 -15.72 3.59
CA LEU A 636 33.79 -15.87 2.17
C LEU A 636 34.14 -17.33 1.86
N PRO A 637 33.73 -17.87 0.69
CA PRO A 637 34.23 -19.15 0.23
C PRO A 637 35.75 -19.10 0.06
N GLY A 638 36.47 -20.13 0.56
CA GLY A 638 37.94 -20.22 0.53
C GLY A 638 38.48 -20.43 -0.88
#